data_87e5f8f6967c9422bc6b84cc4bd2e741
#
_entry.id   87e5f8f6967c9422bc6b84cc4bd2e741
#
_cell.length_a   1.000
_cell.length_b   1.000
_cell.length_c   1.000
_cell.angle_alpha   90.00
_cell.angle_beta   90.00
_cell.angle_gamma   90.00
#
_symmetry.space_group_name_H-M   'P 1'
#
loop_
_entity.id
_entity.type
_entity.pdbx_description
1 polymer ?
#
loop_
_entity_poly.entity_id
_entity_poly.type
_entity_poly.pdbx_seq_one_letter_code
_entity_poly.pdbx_strand_id
1 'polypeptide(L)'
;MPHALSHSPATQRPRRFPRSRTALLAALVAGGLTSLPAWSSQSTTVAPLIAQAAKEDGAGDRAAVQIECSRPRTGLLSSERTDLPRVALNEDIMYRVLASEVSLQRGLVEPAYRTYLALAQDTRDPRFAQRATEIAFLTRSPAQAMTAARLWVELSPTSMPARQVQQLLLVATGQWSEVEPMLQAQLNKVSPGQRADALLQWQQQMSKSSDPAGAVGALQRIASHDMQRPETHLALARAKVAAKDTAGALTELDTALKLRPGYEDAAILAAELRADSDPDAAITGLRSFLKAAPASIDGHLALARMYLVRNQQDKARAEFETLKKIAPNDARITLALGLLNLQQRQYDDAERYLKEYVAATAKSPTLSPEPGYQGLAQLAEEKRDYAGALGWVDKITGSANGDADGQTALAAGIKRGQLLGKLRRIDEAQQTFDELVADSEDVPDGPRRQALMDGIRQAEIGMLMDAKAYGRARARVNELLKSDPDNVEYTYQLAMLEEHDGHYDNMETLLRKVIDLRPGQAIGYNALGYSLADRSVRLQEAQELLEKAVSLAPDDPYIADSLGWVKYRRGDLPGATDILRKAWAAAPQAEIGAHLGEVLWQSGKQDDARQVWTEASKLDVNDTTLRDTLRRFGQPVPNVPVSAN
;
A
#
# COMPACT_ATOMS: atom_id res chain seq x y z
N MET A 1 -16.78 -35.43 18.26
CA MET A 1 -16.87 -34.14 17.55
C MET A 1 -16.73 -33.02 18.54
N PRO A 2 -15.71 -32.20 18.42
CA PRO A 2 -15.90 -30.79 18.13
C PRO A 2 -14.90 -30.29 17.08
N HIS A 3 -15.31 -29.23 16.35
CA HIS A 3 -14.60 -28.55 15.29
C HIS A 3 -13.33 -27.83 15.80
N ALA A 4 -12.19 -28.10 15.18
CA ALA A 4 -10.96 -27.33 15.33
C ALA A 4 -10.84 -26.38 14.16
N LEU A 5 -10.86 -25.07 14.46
CA LEU A 5 -10.52 -23.99 13.54
C LEU A 5 -9.00 -23.94 13.40
N SER A 6 -8.49 -24.21 12.22
CA SER A 6 -7.07 -24.08 11.88
C SER A 6 -6.76 -22.64 11.49
N HIS A 7 -6.08 -21.89 12.37
CA HIS A 7 -5.36 -20.69 12.00
C HIS A 7 -3.98 -21.07 11.47
N SER A 8 -3.74 -20.81 10.20
CA SER A 8 -2.43 -20.95 9.55
C SER A 8 -1.58 -19.69 9.87
N PRO A 9 -0.40 -19.81 10.47
CA PRO A 9 0.49 -18.67 10.64
C PRO A 9 1.22 -18.40 9.32
N ALA A 10 1.19 -17.14 8.89
CA ALA A 10 1.91 -16.64 7.73
C ALA A 10 3.42 -16.82 7.95
N THR A 11 4.04 -17.63 7.11
CA THR A 11 5.49 -17.87 7.08
C THR A 11 6.23 -16.64 6.54
N GLN A 12 6.93 -15.90 7.39
CA GLN A 12 7.92 -14.91 6.97
C GLN A 12 9.19 -15.64 6.53
N ARG A 13 9.59 -15.40 5.28
CA ARG A 13 10.81 -15.95 4.67
C ARG A 13 11.96 -14.96 4.84
N PRO A 14 13.19 -15.39 5.14
CA PRO A 14 14.37 -14.55 4.90
C PRO A 14 14.63 -14.47 3.40
N ARG A 15 14.51 -13.26 2.83
CA ARG A 15 14.70 -13.00 1.40
C ARG A 15 16.08 -12.40 1.17
N ARG A 16 16.91 -13.02 0.33
CA ARG A 16 17.92 -12.31 -0.46
C ARG A 16 17.16 -11.55 -1.56
N PHE A 17 17.33 -10.24 -1.60
CA PHE A 17 16.49 -9.29 -2.31
C PHE A 17 16.75 -9.25 -3.81
N PRO A 18 15.75 -9.44 -4.68
CA PRO A 18 15.74 -8.82 -5.99
C PRO A 18 15.31 -7.35 -5.85
N ARG A 19 16.10 -6.45 -6.39
CA ARG A 19 15.83 -5.00 -6.45
C ARG A 19 14.60 -4.74 -7.33
N SER A 20 13.40 -4.66 -6.78
CA SER A 20 12.23 -4.22 -7.54
C SER A 20 12.19 -2.69 -7.57
N ARG A 21 12.51 -2.13 -8.73
CA ARG A 21 12.57 -0.71 -9.05
C ARG A 21 11.18 -0.05 -9.23
N THR A 22 10.11 -0.82 -9.20
CA THR A 22 8.75 -0.41 -9.57
C THR A 22 7.91 0.21 -8.43
N ALA A 23 8.28 0.00 -7.17
CA ALA A 23 7.44 0.40 -6.04
C ALA A 23 7.38 1.92 -5.80
N LEU A 24 8.45 2.66 -6.14
CA LEU A 24 8.52 4.10 -5.85
C LEU A 24 7.62 4.95 -6.76
N LEU A 25 7.43 4.54 -8.01
CA LEU A 25 6.64 5.29 -9.00
C LEU A 25 5.13 5.10 -8.84
N ALA A 26 4.69 3.92 -8.39
CA ALA A 26 3.27 3.64 -8.19
C ALA A 26 2.67 4.49 -7.05
N ALA A 27 3.44 4.81 -6.02
CA ALA A 27 3.01 5.65 -4.90
C ALA A 27 2.81 7.12 -5.29
N LEU A 28 3.58 7.63 -6.25
CA LEU A 28 3.52 9.03 -6.69
C LEU A 28 2.32 9.35 -7.60
N VAL A 29 1.81 8.35 -8.30
CA VAL A 29 0.73 8.51 -9.28
C VAL A 29 -0.64 8.25 -8.65
N ALA A 30 -0.70 7.67 -7.44
CA ALA A 30 -1.95 7.27 -6.80
C ALA A 30 -2.68 8.38 -5.99
N GLY A 31 -2.28 9.62 -6.10
CA GLY A 31 -2.98 10.75 -5.44
C GLY A 31 -2.48 11.05 -4.02
N GLY A 32 -2.13 12.30 -3.77
CA GLY A 32 -1.90 12.87 -2.43
C GLY A 32 -0.68 12.34 -1.68
N LEU A 33 0.35 13.14 -1.60
CA LEU A 33 1.59 12.94 -0.83
C LEU A 33 1.32 12.65 0.66
N THR A 34 1.03 11.40 0.99
CA THR A 34 1.18 10.92 2.37
C THR A 34 1.84 9.54 2.31
N SER A 35 3.05 9.46 2.85
CA SER A 35 3.87 8.27 3.10
C SER A 35 4.25 7.43 1.88
N LEU A 36 5.44 7.70 1.34
CA LEU A 36 6.20 6.71 0.57
C LEU A 36 6.52 5.51 1.48
N PRO A 37 6.36 4.26 0.98
CA PRO A 37 6.77 3.11 1.77
C PRO A 37 8.26 3.18 2.08
N ALA A 38 8.58 2.91 3.33
CA ALA A 38 9.95 2.76 3.82
C ALA A 38 10.77 1.89 2.87
N TRP A 39 12.07 2.07 2.86
CA TRP A 39 13.11 1.34 2.11
C TRP A 39 13.08 -0.19 2.30
N SER A 40 11.97 -0.77 2.76
CA SER A 40 11.83 -2.20 2.95
C SER A 40 11.75 -2.90 1.60
N SER A 41 12.69 -3.76 1.38
CA SER A 41 12.85 -4.68 0.27
C SER A 41 11.79 -5.80 0.31
N GLN A 42 10.52 -5.47 0.28
CA GLN A 42 9.49 -6.46 0.02
C GLN A 42 8.98 -6.30 -1.41
N SER A 43 9.18 -7.33 -2.22
CA SER A 43 8.52 -7.48 -3.51
C SER A 43 7.03 -7.72 -3.26
N THR A 44 6.26 -6.64 -3.08
CA THR A 44 4.81 -6.67 -3.18
C THR A 44 4.46 -6.33 -4.62
N THR A 45 3.71 -7.20 -5.26
CA THR A 45 3.06 -6.90 -6.54
C THR A 45 2.24 -5.63 -6.42
N VAL A 46 2.31 -4.76 -7.41
CA VAL A 46 1.73 -3.40 -7.44
C VAL A 46 0.22 -3.40 -7.19
N ALA A 47 -0.48 -4.48 -7.48
CA ALA A 47 -1.92 -4.62 -7.32
C ALA A 47 -2.46 -4.40 -5.88
N PRO A 48 -1.83 -4.91 -4.79
CA PRO A 48 -2.33 -4.65 -3.44
C PRO A 48 -2.13 -3.21 -2.97
N LEU A 49 -1.09 -2.51 -3.46
CA LEU A 49 -0.82 -1.12 -3.10
C LEU A 49 -1.82 -0.14 -3.73
N ILE A 50 -2.26 -0.40 -4.95
CA ILE A 50 -3.31 0.37 -5.62
C ILE A 50 -4.67 0.15 -4.94
N ALA A 51 -4.97 -1.08 -4.51
CA ALA A 51 -6.19 -1.40 -3.78
C ALA A 51 -6.20 -0.80 -2.37
N GLN A 52 -5.05 -0.61 -1.75
CA GLN A 52 -4.92 0.00 -0.43
C GLN A 52 -5.01 1.53 -0.50
N ALA A 53 -4.42 2.16 -1.51
CA ALA A 53 -4.58 3.60 -1.77
C ALA A 53 -6.04 3.96 -2.12
N ALA A 54 -6.73 3.15 -2.93
CA ALA A 54 -8.14 3.34 -3.21
C ALA A 54 -9.06 3.14 -1.99
N LYS A 55 -8.61 2.39 -0.97
CA LYS A 55 -9.31 2.27 0.33
C LYS A 55 -9.01 3.44 1.25
N GLU A 56 -7.85 4.06 1.16
CA GLU A 56 -7.44 5.20 1.97
C GLU A 56 -8.06 6.50 1.46
N ASP A 57 -8.23 6.69 0.16
CA ASP A 57 -9.00 7.81 -0.41
C ASP A 57 -10.50 7.74 -0.04
N GLY A 58 -11.04 6.56 0.23
CA GLY A 58 -12.38 6.38 0.81
C GLY A 58 -12.45 6.65 2.33
N ALA A 59 -11.32 6.78 3.01
CA ALA A 59 -11.25 7.03 4.46
C ALA A 59 -11.00 8.50 4.82
N GLY A 60 -10.68 9.35 3.83
CA GLY A 60 -10.33 10.76 4.02
C GLY A 60 -11.48 11.67 4.44
N ASP A 61 -12.73 11.22 4.38
CA ASP A 61 -13.90 12.00 4.82
C ASP A 61 -14.67 11.30 5.95
N ARG A 62 -13.96 10.69 6.88
CA ARG A 62 -14.46 10.55 8.25
C ARG A 62 -14.15 11.83 9.03
N ALA A 63 -14.60 12.96 8.54
CA ALA A 63 -14.97 14.03 9.42
C ALA A 63 -16.08 13.45 10.30
N ALA A 64 -15.69 12.93 11.46
CA ALA A 64 -16.58 12.87 12.59
C ALA A 64 -17.18 14.26 12.64
N VAL A 65 -18.49 14.37 12.41
CA VAL A 65 -19.24 15.53 12.81
C VAL A 65 -19.08 15.55 14.32
N GLN A 66 -17.98 16.13 14.79
CA GLN A 66 -17.91 16.65 16.13
C GLN A 66 -18.97 17.74 16.16
N ILE A 67 -20.16 17.34 16.61
CA ILE A 67 -21.13 18.30 17.12
C ILE A 67 -20.44 18.89 18.35
N GLU A 68 -19.64 19.94 18.12
CA GLU A 68 -19.29 20.83 19.22
C GLU A 68 -20.63 21.24 19.84
N CYS A 69 -20.83 20.82 21.07
CA CYS A 69 -21.83 21.40 21.95
C CYS A 69 -21.42 22.85 22.23
N SER A 70 -21.45 23.70 21.23
CA SER A 70 -21.36 25.13 21.38
C SER A 70 -22.62 25.59 22.09
N ARG A 71 -22.41 26.27 23.22
CA ARG A 71 -23.43 26.95 24.04
C ARG A 71 -24.48 27.62 23.15
N PRO A 72 -25.78 27.58 23.51
CA PRO A 72 -26.82 28.14 22.68
C PRO A 72 -26.54 29.63 22.42
N ARG A 73 -26.27 29.94 21.17
CA ARG A 73 -26.26 31.34 20.71
C ARG A 73 -27.68 31.86 20.81
N THR A 74 -27.92 32.72 21.78
CA THR A 74 -29.19 33.42 22.08
C THR A 74 -29.64 34.42 20.99
N GLY A 75 -29.31 34.17 19.71
CA GLY A 75 -29.56 35.14 18.64
C GLY A 75 -30.43 34.70 17.46
N LEU A 76 -30.87 33.42 17.38
CA LEU A 76 -31.57 32.89 16.19
C LEU A 76 -33.06 32.57 16.40
N LEU A 77 -33.73 33.12 17.40
CA LEU A 77 -35.07 32.69 17.79
C LEU A 77 -36.18 33.73 17.55
N SER A 78 -35.98 34.71 16.68
CA SER A 78 -37.04 35.76 16.56
C SER A 78 -38.09 35.55 15.46
N SER A 79 -37.90 34.66 14.48
CA SER A 79 -38.87 34.51 13.36
C SER A 79 -39.69 33.20 13.35
N GLU A 80 -39.32 32.17 14.14
CA GLU A 80 -40.04 30.88 14.18
C GLU A 80 -41.00 30.75 15.40
N ARG A 81 -41.16 31.78 16.19
CA ARG A 81 -41.88 31.71 17.48
C ARG A 81 -43.42 31.75 17.38
N THR A 82 -44.00 31.96 16.20
CA THR A 82 -45.44 32.13 16.06
C THR A 82 -46.25 30.84 16.01
N ASP A 83 -45.63 29.72 15.67
CA ASP A 83 -46.34 28.44 15.44
C ASP A 83 -46.11 27.37 16.52
N LEU A 84 -45.49 27.73 17.64
CA LEU A 84 -45.27 26.77 18.72
C LEU A 84 -46.52 26.61 19.57
N PRO A 85 -46.90 25.37 19.95
CA PRO A 85 -48.04 25.15 20.83
C PRO A 85 -47.78 25.78 22.21
N ARG A 86 -48.80 26.41 22.79
CA ARG A 86 -48.75 26.97 24.13
C ARG A 86 -49.01 25.85 25.14
N VAL A 87 -47.97 25.08 25.42
CA VAL A 87 -48.00 24.03 26.47
C VAL A 87 -47.53 24.64 27.77
N ALA A 88 -48.37 24.55 28.82
CA ALA A 88 -47.97 24.97 30.15
C ALA A 88 -46.91 24.01 30.69
N LEU A 89 -45.76 24.57 31.05
CA LEU A 89 -44.72 23.77 31.71
C LEU A 89 -45.25 23.35 33.10
N ASN A 90 -45.42 22.04 33.29
CA ASN A 90 -45.82 21.44 34.56
C ASN A 90 -44.68 20.60 35.14
N GLU A 91 -44.85 20.14 36.39
CA GLU A 91 -43.83 19.35 37.08
C GLU A 91 -43.48 18.03 36.35
N ASP A 92 -44.48 17.39 35.72
CA ASP A 92 -44.26 16.14 34.97
C ASP A 92 -43.37 16.35 33.73
N ILE A 93 -43.67 17.34 32.90
CA ILE A 93 -42.86 17.66 31.74
C ILE A 93 -41.43 18.02 32.15
N MET A 94 -41.26 18.85 33.18
CA MET A 94 -39.96 19.25 33.68
C MET A 94 -39.16 18.04 34.21
N TYR A 95 -39.81 17.19 35.00
CA TYR A 95 -39.15 15.96 35.50
C TYR A 95 -38.72 15.03 34.39
N ARG A 96 -39.60 14.75 33.41
CA ARG A 96 -39.32 13.87 32.28
C ARG A 96 -38.19 14.39 31.40
N VAL A 97 -38.11 15.70 31.14
CA VAL A 97 -36.99 16.32 30.42
C VAL A 97 -35.69 16.19 31.19
N LEU A 98 -35.66 16.58 32.49
CA LEU A 98 -34.44 16.51 33.29
C LEU A 98 -33.97 15.07 33.46
N ALA A 99 -34.88 14.14 33.75
CA ALA A 99 -34.53 12.71 33.86
C ALA A 99 -33.94 12.14 32.56
N SER A 100 -34.47 12.59 31.40
CA SER A 100 -33.95 12.17 30.11
C SER A 100 -32.54 12.73 29.83
N GLU A 101 -32.28 14.00 30.12
CA GLU A 101 -30.94 14.58 29.95
C GLU A 101 -29.90 13.93 30.89
N VAL A 102 -30.28 13.64 32.16
CA VAL A 102 -29.43 12.86 33.06
C VAL A 102 -29.17 11.44 32.56
N SER A 103 -30.20 10.81 31.97
CA SER A 103 -30.06 9.48 31.35
C SER A 103 -29.06 9.51 30.19
N LEU A 104 -29.12 10.52 29.33
CA LEU A 104 -28.17 10.71 28.23
C LEU A 104 -26.73 10.88 28.72
N GLN A 105 -26.53 11.69 29.77
CA GLN A 105 -25.19 11.85 30.39
C GLN A 105 -24.63 10.54 30.95
N ARG A 106 -25.51 9.62 31.34
CA ARG A 106 -25.15 8.28 31.84
C ARG A 106 -25.07 7.23 30.74
N GLY A 107 -25.22 7.61 29.45
CA GLY A 107 -25.19 6.69 28.32
C GLY A 107 -26.49 5.89 28.14
N LEU A 108 -27.55 6.17 28.88
CA LEU A 108 -28.86 5.53 28.79
C LEU A 108 -29.70 6.21 27.70
N VAL A 109 -29.35 5.96 26.41
CA VAL A 109 -29.90 6.70 25.26
C VAL A 109 -31.34 6.28 24.96
N GLU A 110 -31.64 4.98 25.02
CA GLU A 110 -32.97 4.45 24.66
C GLU A 110 -34.12 4.97 25.56
N PRO A 111 -34.00 5.00 26.89
CA PRO A 111 -35.03 5.60 27.73
C PRO A 111 -35.26 7.09 27.42
N ALA A 112 -34.19 7.85 27.16
CA ALA A 112 -34.29 9.26 26.82
C ALA A 112 -35.04 9.47 25.48
N TYR A 113 -34.71 8.68 24.45
CA TYR A 113 -35.40 8.69 23.17
C TYR A 113 -36.91 8.50 23.33
N ARG A 114 -37.31 7.43 24.04
CA ARG A 114 -38.74 7.12 24.26
C ARG A 114 -39.46 8.22 24.99
N THR A 115 -38.82 8.79 25.99
CA THR A 115 -39.43 9.89 26.75
C THR A 115 -39.63 11.16 25.90
N TYR A 116 -38.61 11.55 25.11
CA TYR A 116 -38.75 12.71 24.24
C TYR A 116 -39.77 12.47 23.11
N LEU A 117 -39.85 11.26 22.56
CA LEU A 117 -40.85 10.91 21.56
C LEU A 117 -42.28 10.98 22.15
N ALA A 118 -42.47 10.43 23.37
CA ALA A 118 -43.77 10.54 24.06
C ALA A 118 -44.13 11.99 24.39
N LEU A 119 -43.18 12.80 24.87
CA LEU A 119 -43.40 14.22 25.10
C LEU A 119 -43.82 14.94 23.83
N ALA A 120 -43.22 14.63 22.67
CA ALA A 120 -43.63 15.21 21.39
C ALA A 120 -45.07 14.84 21.00
N GLN A 121 -45.47 13.59 21.27
CA GLN A 121 -46.84 13.11 20.99
C GLN A 121 -47.88 13.75 21.93
N ASP A 122 -47.57 13.82 23.25
CA ASP A 122 -48.44 14.31 24.29
C ASP A 122 -48.67 15.84 24.18
N THR A 123 -47.58 16.59 23.92
CA THR A 123 -47.56 18.03 23.93
C THR A 123 -47.78 18.68 22.57
N ARG A 124 -47.61 17.91 21.48
CA ARG A 124 -47.59 18.39 20.10
C ARG A 124 -46.50 19.46 19.86
N ASP A 125 -45.47 19.51 20.69
CA ASP A 125 -44.36 20.46 20.55
C ASP A 125 -43.26 19.89 19.67
N PRO A 126 -42.95 20.50 18.51
CA PRO A 126 -41.97 20.00 17.56
C PRO A 126 -40.52 19.95 18.11
N ARG A 127 -40.22 20.71 19.15
CA ARG A 127 -38.89 20.73 19.78
C ARG A 127 -38.57 19.39 20.43
N PHE A 128 -39.57 18.70 21.00
CA PHE A 128 -39.35 17.36 21.55
C PHE A 128 -39.15 16.31 20.46
N ALA A 129 -39.84 16.42 19.33
CA ALA A 129 -39.62 15.54 18.18
C ALA A 129 -38.26 15.77 17.54
N GLN A 130 -37.81 17.03 17.45
CA GLN A 130 -36.43 17.34 17.05
C GLN A 130 -35.41 16.67 17.98
N ARG A 131 -35.58 16.85 19.31
CA ARG A 131 -34.66 16.27 20.29
C ARG A 131 -34.67 14.75 20.24
N ALA A 132 -35.82 14.11 20.08
CA ALA A 132 -35.90 12.66 19.88
C ALA A 132 -35.16 12.21 18.63
N THR A 133 -35.22 12.99 17.53
CA THR A 133 -34.48 12.71 16.29
C THR A 133 -32.96 12.78 16.52
N GLU A 134 -32.49 13.82 17.20
CA GLU A 134 -31.08 13.98 17.57
C GLU A 134 -30.57 12.80 18.42
N ILE A 135 -31.38 12.38 19.41
CA ILE A 135 -31.05 11.23 20.26
C ILE A 135 -31.01 9.93 19.47
N ALA A 136 -31.94 9.74 18.52
CA ALA A 136 -31.96 8.56 17.67
C ALA A 136 -30.72 8.44 16.77
N PHE A 137 -30.07 9.54 16.37
CA PHE A 137 -28.78 9.49 15.68
C PHE A 137 -27.67 8.94 16.58
N LEU A 138 -27.69 9.18 17.89
CA LEU A 138 -26.72 8.62 18.84
C LEU A 138 -26.84 7.10 18.97
N THR A 139 -28.07 6.56 18.84
CA THR A 139 -28.30 5.10 18.86
C THR A 139 -27.91 4.40 17.56
N ARG A 140 -27.58 5.15 16.51
CA ARG A 140 -27.40 4.65 15.14
C ARG A 140 -28.59 3.80 14.64
N SER A 141 -29.80 4.12 15.08
CA SER A 141 -31.04 3.44 14.68
C SER A 141 -31.80 4.29 13.65
N PRO A 142 -31.67 4.01 12.33
CA PRO A 142 -32.37 4.74 11.30
C PRO A 142 -33.90 4.67 11.44
N ALA A 143 -34.43 3.56 11.96
CA ALA A 143 -35.85 3.40 12.16
C ALA A 143 -36.42 4.35 13.23
N GLN A 144 -35.71 4.48 14.35
CA GLN A 144 -36.09 5.44 15.41
C GLN A 144 -35.95 6.89 14.93
N ALA A 145 -34.84 7.21 14.25
CA ALA A 145 -34.65 8.53 13.68
C ALA A 145 -35.75 8.89 12.68
N MET A 146 -36.18 7.96 11.82
CA MET A 146 -37.27 8.15 10.87
C MET A 146 -38.60 8.40 11.58
N THR A 147 -38.92 7.62 12.62
CA THR A 147 -40.16 7.79 13.40
C THR A 147 -40.24 9.18 14.03
N ALA A 148 -39.15 9.61 14.67
CA ALA A 148 -39.07 10.95 15.29
C ALA A 148 -39.10 12.08 14.24
N ALA A 149 -38.38 11.93 13.12
CA ALA A 149 -38.33 12.93 12.05
C ALA A 149 -39.69 13.09 11.34
N ARG A 150 -40.43 12.00 11.12
CA ARG A 150 -41.79 12.07 10.57
C ARG A 150 -42.72 12.85 11.52
N LEU A 151 -42.66 12.56 12.81
CA LEU A 151 -43.43 13.32 13.81
C LEU A 151 -42.98 14.79 13.84
N TRP A 152 -41.69 15.08 13.71
CA TRP A 152 -41.21 16.47 13.65
C TRP A 152 -41.77 17.23 12.45
N VAL A 153 -41.77 16.60 11.25
CA VAL A 153 -42.38 17.21 10.06
C VAL A 153 -43.90 17.36 10.21
N GLU A 154 -44.59 16.38 10.82
CA GLU A 154 -46.05 16.48 11.11
C GLU A 154 -46.35 17.67 12.01
N LEU A 155 -45.56 17.87 13.08
CA LEU A 155 -45.77 18.93 14.06
C LEU A 155 -45.33 20.31 13.57
N SER A 156 -44.38 20.36 12.62
CA SER A 156 -43.90 21.61 12.03
C SER A 156 -43.70 21.45 10.51
N PRO A 157 -44.78 21.45 9.72
CA PRO A 157 -44.73 21.18 8.29
C PRO A 157 -43.94 22.21 7.47
N THR A 158 -43.74 23.42 8.00
CA THR A 158 -42.99 24.50 7.34
C THR A 158 -41.49 24.48 7.68
N SER A 159 -41.10 23.70 8.68
CA SER A 159 -39.70 23.61 9.11
C SER A 159 -38.81 22.99 8.04
N MET A 160 -37.90 23.80 7.50
CA MET A 160 -36.90 23.33 6.52
C MET A 160 -35.94 22.28 7.12
N PRO A 161 -35.39 22.44 8.36
CA PRO A 161 -34.56 21.42 8.98
C PRO A 161 -35.26 20.07 9.14
N ALA A 162 -36.55 20.05 9.57
CA ALA A 162 -37.32 18.81 9.72
C ALA A 162 -37.45 18.05 8.38
N ARG A 163 -37.79 18.78 7.31
CA ARG A 163 -37.92 18.21 5.96
C ARG A 163 -36.58 17.71 5.42
N GLN A 164 -35.48 18.45 5.65
CA GLN A 164 -34.14 18.04 5.23
C GLN A 164 -33.68 16.75 5.94
N VAL A 165 -33.89 16.65 7.25
CA VAL A 165 -33.58 15.45 8.03
C VAL A 165 -34.42 14.26 7.58
N GLN A 166 -35.72 14.45 7.37
CA GLN A 166 -36.61 13.42 6.85
C GLN A 166 -36.14 12.94 5.46
N GLN A 167 -35.84 13.85 4.54
CA GLN A 167 -35.34 13.50 3.20
C GLN A 167 -34.02 12.72 3.28
N LEU A 168 -33.08 13.14 4.12
CA LEU A 168 -31.84 12.45 4.32
C LEU A 168 -32.05 11.00 4.82
N LEU A 169 -32.94 10.81 5.78
CA LEU A 169 -33.30 9.50 6.31
C LEU A 169 -34.00 8.61 5.29
N LEU A 170 -34.92 9.17 4.49
CA LEU A 170 -35.58 8.46 3.39
C LEU A 170 -34.57 7.95 2.36
N VAL A 171 -33.63 8.79 1.98
CA VAL A 171 -32.50 8.39 1.08
C VAL A 171 -31.64 7.31 1.74
N ALA A 172 -31.22 7.51 2.98
CA ALA A 172 -30.34 6.58 3.69
C ALA A 172 -30.99 5.18 3.86
N THR A 173 -32.29 5.14 4.07
CA THR A 173 -33.07 3.89 4.26
C THR A 173 -33.65 3.31 2.97
N GLY A 174 -33.40 3.92 1.81
CA GLY A 174 -33.87 3.44 0.50
C GLY A 174 -35.38 3.54 0.29
N GLN A 175 -36.07 4.48 0.95
CA GLN A 175 -37.52 4.66 0.78
C GLN A 175 -37.84 5.54 -0.46
N TRP A 176 -37.51 4.99 -1.65
CA TRP A 176 -37.51 5.71 -2.92
C TRP A 176 -38.90 6.21 -3.32
N SER A 177 -39.93 5.46 -3.03
CA SER A 177 -41.34 5.84 -3.34
C SER A 177 -41.76 7.17 -2.68
N GLU A 178 -41.18 7.48 -1.51
CA GLU A 178 -41.50 8.73 -0.79
C GLU A 178 -40.54 9.86 -1.18
N VAL A 179 -39.26 9.58 -1.38
CA VAL A 179 -38.26 10.61 -1.64
C VAL A 179 -38.23 11.09 -3.09
N GLU A 180 -38.54 10.23 -4.05
CA GLU A 180 -38.49 10.53 -5.49
C GLU A 180 -39.41 11.68 -5.89
N PRO A 181 -40.70 11.74 -5.48
CA PRO A 181 -41.54 12.88 -5.77
C PRO A 181 -41.05 14.19 -5.16
N MET A 182 -40.39 14.11 -3.98
CA MET A 182 -39.80 15.28 -3.32
C MET A 182 -38.63 15.85 -4.11
N LEU A 183 -37.71 14.99 -4.55
CA LEU A 183 -36.56 15.37 -5.36
C LEU A 183 -36.99 15.87 -6.74
N GLN A 184 -37.98 15.22 -7.37
CA GLN A 184 -38.55 15.68 -8.64
C GLN A 184 -39.17 17.08 -8.53
N ALA A 185 -39.93 17.34 -7.46
CA ALA A 185 -40.49 18.67 -7.21
C ALA A 185 -39.41 19.73 -6.93
N GLN A 186 -38.30 19.35 -6.30
CA GLN A 186 -37.16 20.23 -6.12
C GLN A 186 -36.47 20.51 -7.45
N LEU A 187 -36.18 19.45 -8.26
CA LEU A 187 -35.53 19.59 -9.57
C LEU A 187 -36.30 20.50 -10.51
N ASN A 188 -37.62 20.44 -10.47
CA ASN A 188 -38.50 21.30 -11.30
C ASN A 188 -38.38 22.81 -10.95
N LYS A 189 -37.90 23.14 -9.75
CA LYS A 189 -37.63 24.51 -9.31
C LYS A 189 -36.22 24.99 -9.63
N VAL A 190 -35.32 24.06 -9.96
CA VAL A 190 -33.92 24.35 -10.30
C VAL A 190 -33.84 24.86 -11.74
N SER A 191 -33.08 25.92 -11.95
CA SER A 191 -32.81 26.45 -13.30
C SER A 191 -32.15 25.39 -14.20
N PRO A 192 -32.44 25.39 -15.52
CA PRO A 192 -31.89 24.40 -16.43
C PRO A 192 -30.36 24.26 -16.34
N GLY A 193 -29.64 25.36 -16.10
CA GLY A 193 -28.18 25.36 -15.99
C GLY A 193 -27.64 24.67 -14.71
N GLN A 194 -28.45 24.62 -13.65
CA GLN A 194 -28.04 24.07 -12.34
C GLN A 194 -28.57 22.65 -12.09
N ARG A 195 -29.39 22.10 -12.99
CA ARG A 195 -29.98 20.75 -12.80
C ARG A 195 -28.94 19.66 -12.76
N ALA A 196 -27.88 19.78 -13.56
CA ALA A 196 -26.79 18.85 -13.58
C ALA A 196 -26.06 18.76 -12.22
N ASP A 197 -25.75 19.91 -11.63
CA ASP A 197 -25.12 19.98 -10.32
C ASP A 197 -26.01 19.39 -9.22
N ALA A 198 -27.33 19.67 -9.28
CA ALA A 198 -28.29 19.08 -8.34
C ALA A 198 -28.32 17.55 -8.44
N LEU A 199 -28.32 16.99 -9.67
CA LEU A 199 -28.29 15.54 -9.88
C LEU A 199 -27.00 14.88 -9.36
N LEU A 200 -25.86 15.51 -9.55
CA LEU A 200 -24.58 15.04 -9.02
C LEU A 200 -24.54 15.08 -7.49
N GLN A 201 -25.05 16.16 -6.87
CA GLN A 201 -25.14 16.27 -5.40
C GLN A 201 -26.06 15.19 -4.81
N TRP A 202 -27.23 14.96 -5.41
CA TRP A 202 -28.15 13.92 -4.94
C TRP A 202 -27.55 12.52 -5.15
N GLN A 203 -26.90 12.27 -6.26
CA GLN A 203 -26.19 11.00 -6.49
C GLN A 203 -25.19 10.72 -5.37
N GLN A 204 -24.42 11.72 -4.93
CA GLN A 204 -23.48 11.56 -3.83
C GLN A 204 -24.18 11.19 -2.50
N GLN A 205 -25.35 11.74 -2.23
CA GLN A 205 -26.15 11.35 -1.07
C GLN A 205 -26.74 9.94 -1.23
N MET A 206 -27.30 9.64 -2.41
CA MET A 206 -27.93 8.36 -2.73
C MET A 206 -26.93 7.19 -2.73
N SER A 207 -25.65 7.44 -3.02
CA SER A 207 -24.59 6.42 -2.97
C SER A 207 -24.35 5.84 -1.57
N LYS A 208 -24.80 6.54 -0.51
CA LYS A 208 -24.70 6.11 0.89
C LYS A 208 -25.96 5.36 1.37
N SER A 209 -26.91 5.10 0.49
CA SER A 209 -28.16 4.39 0.81
C SER A 209 -27.92 2.92 1.12
N SER A 210 -28.78 2.34 1.94
CA SER A 210 -28.86 0.89 2.18
C SER A 210 -29.35 0.10 0.96
N ASP A 211 -29.96 0.78 -0.02
CA ASP A 211 -30.43 0.20 -1.29
C ASP A 211 -29.81 0.93 -2.50
N PRO A 212 -28.57 0.64 -2.87
CA PRO A 212 -27.90 1.26 -4.01
C PRO A 212 -28.59 0.95 -5.36
N ALA A 213 -29.17 -0.22 -5.52
CA ALA A 213 -29.86 -0.60 -6.76
C ALA A 213 -31.15 0.21 -6.96
N GLY A 214 -31.94 0.37 -5.90
CA GLY A 214 -33.11 1.25 -5.92
C GLY A 214 -32.73 2.72 -6.16
N ALA A 215 -31.57 3.16 -5.64
CA ALA A 215 -31.03 4.50 -5.89
C ALA A 215 -30.81 4.77 -7.38
N VAL A 216 -30.24 3.82 -8.13
CA VAL A 216 -30.06 3.92 -9.59
C VAL A 216 -31.41 4.13 -10.27
N GLY A 217 -32.41 3.29 -9.95
CA GLY A 217 -33.73 3.39 -10.55
C GLY A 217 -34.43 4.73 -10.25
N ALA A 218 -34.35 5.20 -9.01
CA ALA A 218 -34.88 6.49 -8.60
C ALA A 218 -34.20 7.66 -9.35
N LEU A 219 -32.84 7.64 -9.40
CA LEU A 219 -32.10 8.69 -10.10
C LEU A 219 -32.41 8.71 -11.61
N GLN A 220 -32.58 7.54 -12.26
CA GLN A 220 -33.00 7.46 -13.66
C GLN A 220 -34.37 8.11 -13.91
N ARG A 221 -35.34 7.84 -13.05
CA ARG A 221 -36.69 8.44 -13.17
C ARG A 221 -36.65 9.94 -12.95
N ILE A 222 -35.94 10.40 -11.90
CA ILE A 222 -35.76 11.84 -11.61
C ILE A 222 -35.09 12.56 -12.77
N ALA A 223 -34.07 11.98 -13.37
CA ALA A 223 -33.27 12.59 -14.43
C ALA A 223 -33.81 12.36 -15.84
N SER A 224 -34.99 11.73 -15.99
CA SER A 224 -35.55 11.30 -17.30
C SER A 224 -35.63 12.40 -18.36
N HIS A 225 -35.85 13.66 -17.97
CA HIS A 225 -35.88 14.80 -18.87
C HIS A 225 -34.52 15.46 -19.13
N ASP A 226 -33.46 15.00 -18.47
CA ASP A 226 -32.13 15.58 -18.55
C ASP A 226 -31.11 14.64 -19.24
N MET A 227 -31.56 13.57 -19.92
CA MET A 227 -30.75 12.53 -20.56
C MET A 227 -29.88 13.02 -21.75
N GLN A 228 -30.05 14.26 -22.18
CA GLN A 228 -29.17 14.87 -23.20
C GLN A 228 -27.96 15.60 -22.59
N ARG A 229 -27.77 15.49 -21.28
CA ARG A 229 -26.69 16.14 -20.56
C ARG A 229 -25.62 15.11 -20.16
N PRO A 230 -24.33 15.34 -20.46
CA PRO A 230 -23.27 14.41 -20.08
C PRO A 230 -23.13 14.24 -18.55
N GLU A 231 -23.44 15.28 -17.77
CA GLU A 231 -23.40 15.23 -16.30
C GLU A 231 -24.46 14.27 -15.74
N THR A 232 -25.62 14.15 -16.38
CA THR A 232 -26.65 13.19 -15.98
C THR A 232 -26.12 11.75 -16.11
N HIS A 233 -25.46 11.45 -17.21
CA HIS A 233 -24.85 10.14 -17.42
C HIS A 233 -23.69 9.88 -16.46
N LEU A 234 -22.90 10.89 -16.10
CA LEU A 234 -21.89 10.75 -15.04
C LEU A 234 -22.52 10.43 -13.68
N ALA A 235 -23.61 11.12 -13.32
CA ALA A 235 -24.32 10.84 -12.08
C ALA A 235 -24.89 9.42 -12.07
N LEU A 236 -25.48 8.96 -13.17
CA LEU A 236 -25.99 7.59 -13.30
C LEU A 236 -24.84 6.55 -13.25
N ALA A 237 -23.71 6.83 -13.89
CA ALA A 237 -22.54 5.98 -13.85
C ALA A 237 -22.02 5.82 -12.41
N ARG A 238 -21.84 6.91 -11.67
CA ARG A 238 -21.43 6.89 -10.27
C ARG A 238 -22.42 6.13 -9.37
N ALA A 239 -23.72 6.27 -9.62
CA ALA A 239 -24.75 5.50 -8.91
C ALA A 239 -24.64 3.99 -9.21
N LYS A 240 -24.42 3.61 -10.47
CA LYS A 240 -24.23 2.21 -10.90
C LYS A 240 -22.95 1.62 -10.31
N VAL A 241 -21.86 2.39 -10.21
CA VAL A 241 -20.63 1.97 -9.49
C VAL A 241 -20.94 1.63 -8.03
N ALA A 242 -21.70 2.50 -7.34
CA ALA A 242 -22.13 2.24 -5.96
C ALA A 242 -23.00 0.97 -5.85
N ALA A 243 -23.80 0.68 -6.87
CA ALA A 243 -24.60 -0.54 -6.98
C ALA A 243 -23.80 -1.76 -7.49
N LYS A 244 -22.48 -1.64 -7.72
CA LYS A 244 -21.60 -2.69 -8.28
C LYS A 244 -21.96 -3.12 -9.71
N ASP A 245 -22.68 -2.30 -10.45
CA ASP A 245 -22.98 -2.50 -11.87
C ASP A 245 -21.93 -1.79 -12.74
N THR A 246 -20.74 -2.37 -12.82
CA THR A 246 -19.62 -1.80 -13.61
C THR A 246 -19.95 -1.73 -15.10
N ALA A 247 -20.63 -2.73 -15.67
CA ALA A 247 -20.99 -2.74 -17.08
C ALA A 247 -21.99 -1.63 -17.43
N GLY A 248 -23.01 -1.48 -16.59
CA GLY A 248 -23.96 -0.39 -16.75
C GLY A 248 -23.32 0.98 -16.56
N ALA A 249 -22.39 1.12 -15.60
CA ALA A 249 -21.65 2.36 -15.39
C ALA A 249 -20.83 2.76 -16.64
N LEU A 250 -20.09 1.81 -17.22
CA LEU A 250 -19.34 2.04 -18.47
C LEU A 250 -20.22 2.47 -19.63
N THR A 251 -21.42 1.89 -19.75
CA THR A 251 -22.39 2.30 -20.79
C THR A 251 -22.81 3.77 -20.65
N GLU A 252 -23.06 4.21 -19.41
CA GLU A 252 -23.39 5.60 -19.13
C GLU A 252 -22.20 6.54 -19.42
N LEU A 253 -20.99 6.15 -19.02
CA LEU A 253 -19.77 6.93 -19.26
C LEU A 253 -19.47 7.06 -20.76
N ASP A 254 -19.64 5.99 -21.53
CA ASP A 254 -19.48 6.04 -22.98
C ASP A 254 -20.52 6.97 -23.62
N THR A 255 -21.74 7.05 -23.06
CA THR A 255 -22.77 8.01 -23.52
C THR A 255 -22.39 9.44 -23.14
N ALA A 256 -21.90 9.66 -21.92
CA ALA A 256 -21.40 10.97 -21.49
C ALA A 256 -20.28 11.49 -22.41
N LEU A 257 -19.34 10.61 -22.77
CA LEU A 257 -18.22 10.94 -23.66
C LEU A 257 -18.63 11.13 -25.12
N LYS A 258 -19.71 10.47 -25.59
CA LYS A 258 -20.30 10.76 -26.90
C LYS A 258 -20.94 12.14 -26.94
N LEU A 259 -21.61 12.54 -25.86
CA LEU A 259 -22.23 13.87 -25.75
C LEU A 259 -21.17 14.98 -25.57
N ARG A 260 -20.11 14.70 -24.82
CA ARG A 260 -19.00 15.64 -24.59
C ARG A 260 -17.66 14.87 -24.57
N PRO A 261 -16.94 14.80 -25.72
CA PRO A 261 -15.68 14.07 -25.83
C PRO A 261 -14.57 14.56 -24.86
N GLY A 262 -14.59 15.83 -24.49
CA GLY A 262 -13.68 16.44 -23.51
C GLY A 262 -14.17 16.42 -22.06
N TYR A 263 -15.07 15.50 -21.68
CA TYR A 263 -15.57 15.42 -20.31
C TYR A 263 -14.60 14.61 -19.41
N GLU A 264 -13.76 15.33 -18.68
CA GLU A 264 -12.64 14.79 -17.89
C GLU A 264 -13.07 13.75 -16.86
N ASP A 265 -14.01 14.09 -15.98
CA ASP A 265 -14.51 13.18 -14.94
C ASP A 265 -15.01 11.84 -15.50
N ALA A 266 -15.70 11.88 -16.64
CA ALA A 266 -16.23 10.68 -17.28
C ALA A 266 -15.10 9.84 -17.90
N ALA A 267 -14.12 10.48 -18.52
CA ALA A 267 -12.98 9.80 -19.13
C ALA A 267 -12.09 9.11 -18.10
N ILE A 268 -11.81 9.79 -16.99
CA ILE A 268 -11.00 9.26 -15.90
C ILE A 268 -11.72 8.09 -15.23
N LEU A 269 -12.98 8.25 -14.84
CA LEU A 269 -13.76 7.18 -14.21
C LEU A 269 -13.91 5.96 -15.14
N ALA A 270 -14.11 6.16 -16.45
CA ALA A 270 -14.16 5.07 -17.42
C ALA A 270 -12.83 4.30 -17.51
N ALA A 271 -11.71 5.02 -17.45
CA ALA A 271 -10.39 4.40 -17.45
C ALA A 271 -10.12 3.64 -16.15
N GLU A 272 -10.49 4.18 -15.00
CA GLU A 272 -10.36 3.50 -13.70
C GLU A 272 -11.15 2.20 -13.65
N LEU A 273 -12.39 2.21 -14.11
CA LEU A 273 -13.24 1.01 -14.16
C LEU A 273 -12.75 -0.07 -15.13
N ARG A 274 -11.99 0.31 -16.16
CA ARG A 274 -11.38 -0.61 -17.13
C ARG A 274 -9.97 -1.04 -16.76
N ALA A 275 -9.34 -0.40 -15.78
CA ALA A 275 -7.91 -0.57 -15.49
C ALA A 275 -7.48 -2.03 -15.32
N ASP A 276 -8.27 -2.82 -14.60
CA ASP A 276 -7.94 -4.22 -14.28
C ASP A 276 -8.49 -5.19 -15.35
N SER A 277 -9.64 -4.89 -15.95
CA SER A 277 -10.33 -5.80 -16.87
C SER A 277 -9.93 -5.61 -18.33
N ASP A 278 -9.69 -4.38 -18.77
CA ASP A 278 -9.31 -4.03 -20.14
C ASP A 278 -8.46 -2.74 -20.18
N PRO A 279 -7.19 -2.83 -19.74
CA PRO A 279 -6.31 -1.67 -19.69
C PRO A 279 -6.01 -1.06 -21.07
N ASP A 280 -6.11 -1.83 -22.14
CA ASP A 280 -5.89 -1.32 -23.50
C ASP A 280 -7.06 -0.44 -23.98
N ALA A 281 -8.30 -0.80 -23.61
CA ALA A 281 -9.47 0.05 -23.81
C ALA A 281 -9.40 1.32 -22.93
N ALA A 282 -8.90 1.24 -21.70
CA ALA A 282 -8.67 2.40 -20.84
C ALA A 282 -7.69 3.39 -21.48
N ILE A 283 -6.54 2.92 -21.96
CA ILE A 283 -5.53 3.72 -22.68
C ILE A 283 -6.14 4.36 -23.93
N THR A 284 -6.89 3.59 -24.72
CA THR A 284 -7.52 4.09 -25.94
C THR A 284 -8.52 5.18 -25.64
N GLY A 285 -9.35 5.00 -24.60
CA GLY A 285 -10.34 5.98 -24.14
C GLY A 285 -9.68 7.29 -23.69
N LEU A 286 -8.64 7.21 -22.84
CA LEU A 286 -7.90 8.39 -22.38
C LEU A 286 -7.20 9.13 -23.55
N ARG A 287 -6.61 8.41 -24.50
CA ARG A 287 -6.03 9.04 -25.69
C ARG A 287 -7.08 9.73 -26.56
N SER A 288 -8.28 9.17 -26.65
CA SER A 288 -9.39 9.80 -27.37
C SER A 288 -9.85 11.07 -26.65
N PHE A 289 -9.99 11.03 -25.33
CA PHE A 289 -10.30 12.18 -24.48
C PHE A 289 -9.25 13.30 -24.63
N LEU A 290 -7.97 12.98 -24.55
CA LEU A 290 -6.88 13.95 -24.67
C LEU A 290 -6.77 14.62 -26.06
N LYS A 291 -7.31 14.02 -27.11
CA LYS A 291 -7.49 14.74 -28.39
C LYS A 291 -8.46 15.89 -28.31
N ALA A 292 -9.51 15.77 -27.47
CA ALA A 292 -10.48 16.81 -27.25
C ALA A 292 -10.09 17.80 -26.14
N ALA A 293 -9.26 17.35 -25.18
CA ALA A 293 -8.81 18.14 -24.03
C ALA A 293 -7.28 17.97 -23.83
N PRO A 294 -6.43 18.48 -24.76
CA PRO A 294 -5.00 18.22 -24.74
C PRO A 294 -4.22 18.89 -23.61
N ALA A 295 -4.84 19.78 -22.86
CA ALA A 295 -4.24 20.45 -21.69
C ALA A 295 -4.73 19.86 -20.34
N SER A 296 -5.49 18.76 -20.36
CA SER A 296 -5.97 18.12 -19.13
C SER A 296 -4.81 17.48 -18.38
N ILE A 297 -4.50 18.02 -17.19
CA ILE A 297 -3.46 17.49 -16.31
C ILE A 297 -3.85 16.11 -15.80
N ASP A 298 -5.08 15.97 -15.30
CA ASP A 298 -5.56 14.71 -14.72
C ASP A 298 -5.71 13.62 -15.78
N GLY A 299 -6.08 13.98 -17.01
CA GLY A 299 -6.11 13.07 -18.14
C GLY A 299 -4.74 12.51 -18.51
N HIS A 300 -3.71 13.35 -18.59
CA HIS A 300 -2.34 12.92 -18.85
C HIS A 300 -1.78 12.07 -17.67
N LEU A 301 -2.10 12.45 -16.41
CA LEU A 301 -1.72 11.67 -15.23
C LEU A 301 -2.37 10.27 -15.26
N ALA A 302 -3.68 10.20 -15.57
CA ALA A 302 -4.37 8.93 -15.70
C ALA A 302 -3.77 8.05 -16.82
N LEU A 303 -3.44 8.64 -17.99
CA LEU A 303 -2.81 7.92 -19.09
C LEU A 303 -1.39 7.44 -18.72
N ALA A 304 -0.59 8.29 -18.07
CA ALA A 304 0.73 7.91 -17.58
C ALA A 304 0.65 6.73 -16.60
N ARG A 305 -0.33 6.76 -15.66
CA ARG A 305 -0.60 5.65 -14.73
C ARG A 305 -0.90 4.35 -15.46
N MET A 306 -1.78 4.38 -16.48
CA MET A 306 -2.09 3.19 -17.28
C MET A 306 -0.85 2.64 -17.98
N TYR A 307 0.01 3.49 -18.51
CA TYR A 307 1.27 3.07 -19.13
C TYR A 307 2.23 2.43 -18.11
N LEU A 308 2.31 2.95 -16.88
CA LEU A 308 3.12 2.36 -15.80
C LEU A 308 2.63 0.97 -15.38
N VAL A 309 1.30 0.80 -15.23
CA VAL A 309 0.69 -0.51 -14.93
C VAL A 309 1.01 -1.54 -16.02
N ARG A 310 1.07 -1.10 -17.28
CA ARG A 310 1.45 -1.95 -18.44
C ARG A 310 2.96 -2.07 -18.65
N ASN A 311 3.78 -1.58 -17.74
CA ASN A 311 5.25 -1.54 -17.84
C ASN A 311 5.76 -0.82 -19.12
N GLN A 312 4.97 0.13 -19.66
CA GLN A 312 5.31 0.94 -20.83
C GLN A 312 5.96 2.26 -20.39
N GLN A 313 7.11 2.16 -19.76
CA GLN A 313 7.77 3.29 -19.08
C GLN A 313 8.10 4.46 -19.99
N ASP A 314 8.54 4.21 -21.24
CA ASP A 314 8.84 5.27 -22.21
C ASP A 314 7.62 6.11 -22.56
N LYS A 315 6.44 5.47 -22.69
CA LYS A 315 5.20 6.18 -22.96
C LYS A 315 4.73 6.97 -21.75
N ALA A 316 4.87 6.42 -20.55
CA ALA A 316 4.57 7.14 -19.31
C ALA A 316 5.45 8.38 -19.19
N ARG A 317 6.75 8.26 -19.46
CA ARG A 317 7.68 9.40 -19.47
C ARG A 317 7.25 10.48 -20.47
N ALA A 318 6.87 10.13 -21.67
CA ALA A 318 6.41 11.07 -22.69
C ALA A 318 5.17 11.87 -22.22
N GLU A 319 4.25 11.23 -21.47
CA GLU A 319 3.11 11.90 -20.87
C GLU A 319 3.56 12.88 -19.75
N PHE A 320 4.51 12.49 -18.89
CA PHE A 320 5.07 13.40 -17.87
C PHE A 320 5.87 14.55 -18.49
N GLU A 321 6.58 14.35 -19.60
CA GLU A 321 7.23 15.43 -20.35
C GLU A 321 6.21 16.41 -20.95
N THR A 322 5.07 15.89 -21.40
CA THR A 322 3.94 16.72 -21.84
C THR A 322 3.35 17.52 -20.68
N LEU A 323 3.14 16.87 -19.54
CA LEU A 323 2.69 17.52 -18.31
C LEU A 323 3.65 18.60 -17.84
N LYS A 324 4.96 18.38 -17.96
CA LYS A 324 5.98 19.39 -17.62
C LYS A 324 5.89 20.65 -18.50
N LYS A 325 5.44 20.51 -19.74
CA LYS A 325 5.17 21.66 -20.63
C LYS A 325 3.88 22.39 -20.25
N ILE A 326 2.84 21.65 -19.85
CA ILE A 326 1.53 22.21 -19.46
C ILE A 326 1.64 22.90 -18.10
N ALA A 327 2.29 22.26 -17.13
CA ALA A 327 2.43 22.72 -15.76
C ALA A 327 3.92 22.70 -15.32
N PRO A 328 4.75 23.64 -15.82
CA PRO A 328 6.20 23.60 -15.62
C PRO A 328 6.63 23.72 -14.16
N ASN A 329 5.81 24.30 -13.31
CA ASN A 329 6.11 24.54 -11.89
C ASN A 329 5.51 23.47 -10.96
N ASP A 330 4.82 22.46 -11.48
CA ASP A 330 4.30 21.37 -10.64
C ASP A 330 5.45 20.46 -10.20
N ALA A 331 5.75 20.52 -8.90
CA ALA A 331 6.82 19.74 -8.30
C ALA A 331 6.57 18.23 -8.37
N ARG A 332 5.30 17.78 -8.33
CA ARG A 332 4.93 16.36 -8.42
C ARG A 332 5.35 15.76 -9.76
N ILE A 333 5.14 16.51 -10.85
CA ILE A 333 5.54 16.11 -12.20
C ILE A 333 7.06 16.03 -12.30
N THR A 334 7.76 17.00 -11.71
CA THR A 334 9.22 17.04 -11.67
C THR A 334 9.79 15.84 -10.92
N LEU A 335 9.22 15.50 -9.76
CA LEU A 335 9.60 14.31 -9.00
C LEU A 335 9.35 13.03 -9.78
N ALA A 336 8.18 12.88 -10.42
CA ALA A 336 7.85 11.72 -11.23
C ALA A 336 8.83 11.51 -12.38
N LEU A 337 9.20 12.57 -13.10
CA LEU A 337 10.24 12.53 -14.13
C LEU A 337 11.59 12.11 -13.56
N GLY A 338 11.99 12.66 -12.40
CA GLY A 338 13.24 12.30 -11.75
C GLY A 338 13.31 10.80 -11.43
N LEU A 339 12.26 10.25 -10.84
CA LEU A 339 12.21 8.83 -10.47
C LEU A 339 12.10 7.89 -11.69
N LEU A 340 11.34 8.28 -12.73
CA LEU A 340 11.26 7.52 -13.98
C LEU A 340 12.62 7.45 -14.68
N ASN A 341 13.32 8.57 -14.79
CA ASN A 341 14.65 8.61 -15.39
C ASN A 341 15.65 7.78 -14.57
N LEU A 342 15.56 7.82 -13.23
CA LEU A 342 16.37 6.97 -12.36
C LEU A 342 16.13 5.48 -12.62
N GLN A 343 14.86 5.07 -12.71
CA GLN A 343 14.51 3.70 -13.02
C GLN A 343 15.03 3.23 -14.39
N GLN A 344 15.03 4.14 -15.37
CA GLN A 344 15.55 3.88 -16.72
C GLN A 344 17.07 4.05 -16.83
N ARG A 345 17.77 4.30 -15.71
CA ARG A 345 19.21 4.56 -15.66
C ARG A 345 19.67 5.79 -16.46
N GLN A 346 18.76 6.74 -16.70
CA GLN A 346 19.09 8.03 -17.30
C GLN A 346 19.52 8.99 -16.18
N TYR A 347 20.72 8.77 -15.65
CA TYR A 347 21.19 9.33 -14.40
C TYR A 347 21.31 10.85 -14.42
N ASP A 348 21.70 11.46 -15.54
CA ASP A 348 21.86 12.91 -15.64
C ASP A 348 20.52 13.64 -15.61
N ASP A 349 19.53 13.15 -16.33
CA ASP A 349 18.17 13.68 -16.29
C ASP A 349 17.51 13.42 -14.94
N ALA A 350 17.71 12.24 -14.35
CA ALA A 350 17.23 11.91 -13.02
C ALA A 350 17.76 12.91 -11.98
N GLU A 351 19.07 13.16 -12.00
CA GLU A 351 19.73 14.09 -11.08
C GLU A 351 19.20 15.51 -11.23
N ARG A 352 19.06 15.98 -12.47
CA ARG A 352 18.54 17.30 -12.79
C ARG A 352 17.12 17.48 -12.24
N TYR A 353 16.21 16.57 -12.54
CA TYR A 353 14.82 16.66 -12.08
C TYR A 353 14.68 16.51 -10.57
N LEU A 354 15.42 15.60 -9.94
CA LEU A 354 15.37 15.42 -8.48
C LEU A 354 15.92 16.66 -7.73
N LYS A 355 17.00 17.27 -8.22
CA LYS A 355 17.53 18.53 -7.67
C LYS A 355 16.55 19.68 -7.89
N GLU A 356 15.91 19.76 -9.05
CA GLU A 356 14.86 20.75 -9.34
C GLU A 356 13.68 20.62 -8.37
N TYR A 357 13.25 19.36 -8.09
CA TYR A 357 12.21 19.08 -7.11
C TYR A 357 12.61 19.58 -5.71
N VAL A 358 13.79 19.21 -5.24
CA VAL A 358 14.31 19.65 -3.92
C VAL A 358 14.36 21.17 -3.84
N ALA A 359 14.79 21.85 -4.90
CA ALA A 359 14.82 23.31 -4.93
C ALA A 359 13.41 23.93 -4.90
N ALA A 360 12.40 23.26 -5.47
CA ALA A 360 11.01 23.70 -5.45
C ALA A 360 10.40 23.56 -4.04
N THR A 361 10.74 22.51 -3.28
CA THR A 361 10.23 22.30 -1.91
C THR A 361 10.69 23.38 -0.95
N ALA A 362 11.89 23.96 -1.13
CA ALA A 362 12.39 25.08 -0.33
C ALA A 362 11.50 26.33 -0.41
N LYS A 363 10.66 26.45 -1.45
CA LYS A 363 9.75 27.57 -1.69
C LYS A 363 8.30 27.26 -1.31
N SER A 364 8.01 26.05 -0.87
CA SER A 364 6.64 25.59 -0.56
C SER A 364 6.60 24.86 0.79
N PRO A 365 5.91 25.41 1.80
CA PRO A 365 5.84 24.77 3.12
C PRO A 365 4.97 23.49 3.13
N THR A 366 4.24 23.23 2.04
CA THR A 366 3.34 22.05 1.93
C THR A 366 4.00 20.86 1.22
N LEU A 367 5.22 21.03 0.68
CA LEU A 367 5.93 19.98 -0.02
C LEU A 367 7.12 19.49 0.80
N SER A 368 7.19 18.17 1.02
CA SER A 368 8.36 17.55 1.65
C SER A 368 9.52 17.39 0.65
N PRO A 369 10.76 17.71 1.01
CA PRO A 369 11.95 17.44 0.19
C PRO A 369 12.38 15.96 0.24
N GLU A 370 11.91 15.18 1.19
CA GLU A 370 12.35 13.81 1.47
C GLU A 370 12.30 12.88 0.25
N PRO A 371 11.22 12.85 -0.57
CA PRO A 371 11.19 12.02 -1.77
C PRO A 371 12.31 12.34 -2.76
N GLY A 372 12.67 13.62 -2.86
CA GLY A 372 13.79 14.06 -3.67
C GLY A 372 15.15 13.62 -3.11
N TYR A 373 15.34 13.71 -1.79
CA TYR A 373 16.54 13.21 -1.12
C TYR A 373 16.68 11.69 -1.26
N GLN A 374 15.59 10.94 -1.10
CA GLN A 374 15.58 9.49 -1.32
C GLN A 374 15.99 9.13 -2.75
N GLY A 375 15.42 9.80 -3.74
CA GLY A 375 15.78 9.60 -5.14
C GLY A 375 17.25 9.93 -5.43
N LEU A 376 17.77 11.02 -4.87
CA LEU A 376 19.19 11.41 -5.03
C LEU A 376 20.14 10.46 -4.29
N ALA A 377 19.76 9.96 -3.12
CA ALA A 377 20.51 8.94 -2.41
C ALA A 377 20.58 7.63 -3.21
N GLN A 378 19.45 7.19 -3.77
CA GLN A 378 19.42 6.01 -4.62
C GLN A 378 20.27 6.20 -5.89
N LEU A 379 20.18 7.36 -6.53
CA LEU A 379 21.00 7.70 -7.69
C LEU A 379 22.49 7.61 -7.38
N ALA A 380 22.92 8.18 -6.25
CA ALA A 380 24.31 8.14 -5.80
C ALA A 380 24.76 6.70 -5.53
N GLU A 381 23.90 5.85 -4.94
CA GLU A 381 24.19 4.43 -4.75
C GLU A 381 24.34 3.67 -6.08
N GLU A 382 23.49 3.92 -7.07
CA GLU A 382 23.60 3.33 -8.41
C GLU A 382 24.92 3.73 -9.10
N LYS A 383 25.38 4.97 -8.87
CA LYS A 383 26.68 5.47 -9.31
C LYS A 383 27.84 4.99 -8.41
N ARG A 384 27.58 4.24 -7.34
CA ARG A 384 28.53 3.82 -6.29
C ARG A 384 29.19 4.98 -5.52
N ASP A 385 28.61 6.17 -5.58
CA ASP A 385 28.97 7.30 -4.74
C ASP A 385 28.30 7.17 -3.36
N TYR A 386 28.85 6.29 -2.53
CA TYR A 386 28.28 6.04 -1.20
C TYR A 386 28.41 7.24 -0.26
N ALA A 387 29.41 8.11 -0.47
CA ALA A 387 29.58 9.33 0.31
C ALA A 387 28.50 10.36 -0.05
N GLY A 388 28.23 10.56 -1.34
CA GLY A 388 27.12 11.39 -1.80
C GLY A 388 25.76 10.86 -1.35
N ALA A 389 25.56 9.52 -1.42
CA ALA A 389 24.34 8.88 -0.92
C ALA A 389 24.13 9.16 0.57
N LEU A 390 25.17 9.02 1.40
CA LEU A 390 25.13 9.30 2.83
C LEU A 390 24.73 10.75 3.09
N GLY A 391 25.32 11.72 2.35
CA GLY A 391 24.97 13.14 2.51
C GLY A 391 23.51 13.47 2.18
N TRP A 392 22.87 12.70 1.30
CA TRP A 392 21.43 12.84 1.04
C TRP A 392 20.58 12.20 2.13
N VAL A 393 20.98 11.02 2.64
CA VAL A 393 20.29 10.33 3.75
C VAL A 393 20.36 11.16 5.04
N ASP A 394 21.50 11.79 5.34
CA ASP A 394 21.67 12.68 6.50
C ASP A 394 20.70 13.88 6.47
N LYS A 395 20.29 14.33 5.28
CA LYS A 395 19.25 15.37 5.14
C LYS A 395 17.86 14.86 5.47
N ILE A 396 17.56 13.59 5.22
CA ILE A 396 16.28 12.96 5.59
C ILE A 396 16.18 12.86 7.11
N THR A 397 17.22 12.34 7.78
CA THR A 397 17.24 12.21 9.25
C THR A 397 17.18 13.55 9.96
N GLY A 398 17.77 14.63 9.38
CA GLY A 398 17.72 15.98 9.92
C GLY A 398 16.42 16.74 9.66
N SER A 399 15.60 16.30 8.71
CA SER A 399 14.33 16.95 8.33
C SER A 399 13.09 16.34 8.98
N ALA A 400 13.22 15.30 9.79
CA ALA A 400 12.13 14.50 10.36
C ALA A 400 11.22 15.29 11.35
N ASN A 401 10.72 16.44 10.91
CA ASN A 401 9.75 17.26 11.63
C ASN A 401 8.31 16.95 11.16
N GLY A 402 7.85 15.71 11.25
CA GLY A 402 6.45 15.47 10.95
C GLY A 402 6.00 14.09 10.52
N ASP A 403 6.85 13.09 10.53
CA ASP A 403 6.39 11.72 10.33
C ASP A 403 5.71 11.22 11.62
N ALA A 404 4.39 11.20 11.60
CA ALA A 404 3.58 10.79 12.75
C ALA A 404 3.92 9.38 13.28
N ASP A 405 4.57 8.55 12.47
CA ASP A 405 4.88 7.14 12.80
C ASP A 405 6.38 6.83 12.98
N GLY A 406 7.29 7.78 12.75
CA GLY A 406 8.75 7.57 12.85
C GLY A 406 9.34 6.58 11.81
N GLN A 407 8.55 6.09 10.87
CA GLN A 407 8.97 5.05 9.91
C GLN A 407 10.02 5.55 8.92
N THR A 408 9.87 6.78 8.45
CA THR A 408 10.80 7.39 7.50
C THR A 408 12.17 7.63 8.15
N ALA A 409 12.19 8.12 9.40
CA ALA A 409 13.41 8.33 10.15
C ALA A 409 14.15 7.01 10.43
N LEU A 410 13.42 5.97 10.84
CA LEU A 410 13.97 4.63 11.05
C LEU A 410 14.58 4.07 9.75
N ALA A 411 13.85 4.13 8.64
CA ALA A 411 14.34 3.62 7.36
C ALA A 411 15.59 4.38 6.89
N ALA A 412 15.62 5.70 7.06
CA ALA A 412 16.78 6.53 6.76
C ALA A 412 17.96 6.20 7.67
N GLY A 413 17.74 5.97 8.97
CA GLY A 413 18.77 5.56 9.91
C GLY A 413 19.39 4.20 9.58
N ILE A 414 18.56 3.20 9.26
CA ILE A 414 19.05 1.89 8.78
C ILE A 414 19.89 2.07 7.50
N LYS A 415 19.42 2.89 6.57
CA LYS A 415 20.13 3.17 5.33
C LYS A 415 21.46 3.88 5.58
N ARG A 416 21.48 4.83 6.52
CA ARG A 416 22.69 5.51 6.98
C ARG A 416 23.72 4.50 7.48
N GLY A 417 23.34 3.61 8.37
CA GLY A 417 24.22 2.55 8.88
C GLY A 417 24.78 1.65 7.76
N GLN A 418 23.93 1.23 6.81
CA GLN A 418 24.36 0.44 5.65
C GLN A 418 25.37 1.17 4.76
N LEU A 419 25.16 2.46 4.49
CA LEU A 419 26.08 3.28 3.70
C LEU A 419 27.41 3.50 4.40
N LEU A 420 27.39 3.73 5.72
CA LEU A 420 28.61 3.79 6.55
C LEU A 420 29.40 2.47 6.47
N GLY A 421 28.72 1.33 6.50
CA GLY A 421 29.34 0.01 6.28
C GLY A 421 30.02 -0.10 4.92
N LYS A 422 29.37 0.36 3.85
CA LYS A 422 29.98 0.40 2.49
C LYS A 422 31.20 1.31 2.41
N LEU A 423 31.20 2.40 3.19
CA LEU A 423 32.32 3.33 3.33
C LEU A 423 33.41 2.83 4.29
N ARG A 424 33.28 1.64 4.87
CA ARG A 424 34.17 1.07 5.88
C ARG A 424 34.26 1.88 7.20
N ARG A 425 33.29 2.74 7.47
CA ARG A 425 33.13 3.51 8.71
C ARG A 425 32.34 2.70 9.72
N ILE A 426 32.90 1.53 10.12
CA ILE A 426 32.16 0.49 10.85
C ILE A 426 31.75 0.96 12.26
N ASP A 427 32.61 1.73 12.96
CA ASP A 427 32.28 2.23 14.30
C ASP A 427 31.08 3.17 14.27
N GLU A 428 31.04 4.09 13.32
CA GLU A 428 29.92 5.01 13.13
C GLU A 428 28.65 4.27 12.66
N ALA A 429 28.80 3.24 11.85
CA ALA A 429 27.67 2.40 11.45
C ALA A 429 27.05 1.70 12.66
N GLN A 430 27.86 1.08 13.52
CA GLN A 430 27.38 0.40 14.72
C GLN A 430 26.72 1.40 15.70
N GLN A 431 27.37 2.55 15.91
CA GLN A 431 26.76 3.61 16.72
C GLN A 431 25.39 4.02 16.19
N THR A 432 25.23 4.18 14.86
CA THR A 432 23.92 4.50 14.26
C THR A 432 22.87 3.43 14.57
N PHE A 433 23.22 2.14 14.51
CA PHE A 433 22.28 1.07 14.85
C PHE A 433 21.96 1.00 16.35
N ASP A 434 22.94 1.30 17.21
CA ASP A 434 22.70 1.37 18.67
C ASP A 434 21.79 2.54 19.05
N GLU A 435 21.95 3.71 18.39
CA GLU A 435 21.03 4.85 18.52
C GLU A 435 19.60 4.48 18.10
N LEU A 436 19.42 3.80 16.96
CA LEU A 436 18.09 3.36 16.50
C LEU A 436 17.43 2.37 17.46
N VAL A 437 18.20 1.50 18.11
CA VAL A 437 17.67 0.59 19.14
C VAL A 437 17.26 1.37 20.38
N ALA A 438 18.07 2.33 20.81
CA ALA A 438 17.71 3.19 21.95
C ALA A 438 16.42 3.99 21.68
N ASP A 439 16.29 4.60 20.48
CA ASP A 439 15.07 5.31 20.08
C ASP A 439 13.84 4.40 20.05
N SER A 440 14.03 3.09 19.79
CA SER A 440 12.93 2.13 19.80
C SER A 440 12.37 1.83 21.21
N GLU A 441 13.08 2.22 22.28
CA GLU A 441 12.62 2.06 23.65
C GLU A 441 11.44 2.98 23.97
N ASP A 442 11.25 4.08 23.23
CA ASP A 442 10.09 4.96 23.35
C ASP A 442 8.79 4.31 22.85
N VAL A 443 8.88 3.22 22.07
CA VAL A 443 7.73 2.43 21.65
C VAL A 443 7.21 1.62 22.84
N PRO A 444 5.88 1.59 23.10
CA PRO A 444 5.33 0.81 24.18
C PRO A 444 5.77 -0.66 24.15
N ASP A 445 6.09 -1.21 25.34
CA ASP A 445 6.54 -2.59 25.49
C ASP A 445 5.58 -3.59 24.86
N GLY A 446 6.13 -4.58 24.16
CA GLY A 446 5.32 -5.60 23.54
C GLY A 446 5.92 -6.14 22.22
N PRO A 447 5.16 -7.01 21.52
CA PRO A 447 5.65 -7.68 20.31
C PRO A 447 6.09 -6.73 19.19
N ARG A 448 5.48 -5.53 19.11
CA ARG A 448 5.82 -4.52 18.09
C ARG A 448 7.21 -3.94 18.33
N ARG A 449 7.53 -3.58 19.58
CA ARG A 449 8.87 -3.06 19.94
C ARG A 449 9.93 -4.14 19.72
N GLN A 450 9.67 -5.36 20.15
CA GLN A 450 10.60 -6.46 19.96
C GLN A 450 10.89 -6.71 18.48
N ALA A 451 9.86 -6.78 17.63
CA ALA A 451 10.03 -6.96 16.20
C ALA A 451 10.82 -5.81 15.54
N LEU A 452 10.64 -4.58 16.02
CA LEU A 452 11.39 -3.41 15.56
C LEU A 452 12.88 -3.53 15.91
N MET A 453 13.19 -3.83 17.17
CA MET A 453 14.56 -4.02 17.63
C MET A 453 15.26 -5.18 16.88
N ASP A 454 14.56 -6.29 16.70
CA ASP A 454 15.08 -7.44 15.93
C ASP A 454 15.38 -7.04 14.49
N GLY A 455 14.49 -6.27 13.84
CA GLY A 455 14.70 -5.77 12.49
C GLY A 455 15.94 -4.86 12.38
N ILE A 456 16.16 -3.98 13.35
CA ILE A 456 17.34 -3.10 13.42
C ILE A 456 18.61 -3.93 13.60
N ARG A 457 18.62 -4.90 14.53
CA ARG A 457 19.77 -5.78 14.77
C ARG A 457 20.10 -6.66 13.57
N GLN A 458 19.08 -7.16 12.87
CA GLN A 458 19.26 -7.90 11.62
C GLN A 458 19.92 -7.04 10.54
N ALA A 459 19.50 -5.77 10.41
CA ALA A 459 20.11 -4.84 9.47
C ALA A 459 21.59 -4.53 9.82
N GLU A 460 21.90 -4.40 11.11
CA GLU A 460 23.28 -4.22 11.60
C GLU A 460 24.17 -5.41 11.23
N ILE A 461 23.72 -6.63 11.54
CA ILE A 461 24.48 -7.85 11.26
C ILE A 461 24.69 -8.01 9.74
N GLY A 462 23.64 -7.78 8.95
CA GLY A 462 23.74 -7.79 7.49
C GLY A 462 24.77 -6.79 6.97
N MET A 463 24.78 -5.57 7.50
CA MET A 463 25.77 -4.54 7.17
C MET A 463 27.19 -4.98 7.51
N LEU A 464 27.41 -5.58 8.70
CA LEU A 464 28.71 -6.07 9.12
C LEU A 464 29.23 -7.20 8.22
N MET A 465 28.35 -8.10 7.80
CA MET A 465 28.66 -9.17 6.85
C MET A 465 29.00 -8.61 5.46
N ASP A 466 28.21 -7.70 4.92
CA ASP A 466 28.46 -7.03 3.63
C ASP A 466 29.79 -6.24 3.65
N ALA A 467 30.09 -5.62 4.78
CA ALA A 467 31.36 -4.95 5.01
C ALA A 467 32.53 -5.93 5.27
N LYS A 468 32.29 -7.25 5.26
CA LYS A 468 33.28 -8.29 5.61
C LYS A 468 33.92 -8.10 7.00
N ALA A 469 33.15 -7.48 7.91
CA ALA A 469 33.57 -7.28 9.31
C ALA A 469 33.15 -8.50 10.18
N TYR A 470 33.45 -9.70 9.72
CA TYR A 470 32.96 -10.97 10.27
C TYR A 470 33.21 -11.12 11.77
N GLY A 471 34.38 -10.69 12.27
CA GLY A 471 34.67 -10.71 13.70
C GLY A 471 33.73 -9.85 14.53
N ARG A 472 33.33 -8.67 14.03
CA ARG A 472 32.36 -7.81 14.69
C ARG A 472 30.93 -8.37 14.57
N ALA A 473 30.56 -8.91 13.42
CA ALA A 473 29.28 -9.61 13.23
C ALA A 473 29.13 -10.75 14.24
N ARG A 474 30.17 -11.60 14.39
CA ARG A 474 30.19 -12.69 15.38
C ARG A 474 30.06 -12.16 16.82
N ALA A 475 30.80 -11.11 17.17
CA ALA A 475 30.72 -10.52 18.51
C ALA A 475 29.29 -10.03 18.82
N ARG A 476 28.65 -9.35 17.87
CA ARG A 476 27.29 -8.86 18.03
C ARG A 476 26.27 -10.00 18.14
N VAL A 477 26.35 -11.01 17.25
CA VAL A 477 25.45 -12.17 17.32
C VAL A 477 25.61 -12.93 18.63
N ASN A 478 26.85 -13.13 19.10
CA ASN A 478 27.09 -13.78 20.39
C ASN A 478 26.55 -12.96 21.58
N GLU A 479 26.60 -11.63 21.51
CA GLU A 479 25.99 -10.75 22.53
C GLU A 479 24.47 -10.93 22.56
N LEU A 480 23.82 -10.94 21.40
CA LEU A 480 22.38 -11.12 21.28
C LEU A 480 21.93 -12.51 21.76
N LEU A 481 22.70 -13.55 21.46
CA LEU A 481 22.43 -14.92 21.92
C LEU A 481 22.63 -15.11 23.43
N LYS A 482 23.32 -14.20 24.16
CA LYS A 482 23.35 -14.24 25.62
C LYS A 482 22.02 -13.87 26.25
N SER A 483 21.30 -12.91 25.63
CA SER A 483 19.99 -12.46 26.11
C SER A 483 18.84 -13.34 25.59
N ASP A 484 18.99 -13.92 24.40
CA ASP A 484 18.00 -14.83 23.79
C ASP A 484 18.72 -16.05 23.17
N PRO A 485 19.09 -17.05 24.02
CA PRO A 485 19.88 -18.21 23.58
C PRO A 485 19.19 -19.08 22.52
N ASP A 486 17.86 -19.06 22.45
CA ASP A 486 17.08 -19.89 21.55
C ASP A 486 16.55 -19.12 20.33
N ASN A 487 17.09 -17.93 20.07
CA ASN A 487 16.80 -17.18 18.86
C ASN A 487 17.32 -17.91 17.63
N VAL A 488 16.40 -18.38 16.82
CA VAL A 488 16.69 -19.19 15.64
C VAL A 488 17.47 -18.42 14.60
N GLU A 489 17.11 -17.16 14.38
CA GLU A 489 17.72 -16.31 13.37
C GLU A 489 19.17 -15.98 13.72
N TYR A 490 19.44 -15.58 14.96
CA TYR A 490 20.82 -15.34 15.42
C TYR A 490 21.66 -16.62 15.45
N THR A 491 21.06 -17.76 15.83
CA THR A 491 21.74 -19.06 15.78
C THR A 491 22.14 -19.43 14.34
N TYR A 492 21.23 -19.21 13.39
CA TYR A 492 21.51 -19.42 11.97
C TYR A 492 22.61 -18.48 11.45
N GLN A 493 22.56 -17.21 11.79
CA GLN A 493 23.60 -16.25 11.37
C GLN A 493 24.98 -16.61 11.94
N LEU A 494 25.03 -17.05 13.20
CA LEU A 494 26.28 -17.53 13.78
C LEU A 494 26.81 -18.76 13.04
N ALA A 495 25.92 -19.70 12.67
CA ALA A 495 26.32 -20.87 11.88
C ALA A 495 26.95 -20.47 10.53
N MET A 496 26.36 -19.49 9.84
CA MET A 496 26.92 -18.98 8.56
C MET A 496 28.29 -18.29 8.75
N LEU A 497 28.47 -17.60 9.86
CA LEU A 497 29.76 -17.00 10.22
C LEU A 497 30.81 -18.07 10.55
N GLU A 498 30.45 -19.15 11.24
CA GLU A 498 31.32 -20.29 11.52
C GLU A 498 31.66 -21.05 10.22
N GLU A 499 30.73 -21.22 9.30
CA GLU A 499 30.96 -21.79 7.98
C GLU A 499 31.99 -20.97 7.19
N HIS A 500 31.80 -19.64 7.15
CA HIS A 500 32.72 -18.72 6.46
C HIS A 500 34.15 -18.85 6.96
N ASP A 501 34.35 -19.08 8.26
CA ASP A 501 35.69 -19.24 8.87
C ASP A 501 36.20 -20.68 8.81
N GLY A 502 35.44 -21.62 8.25
CA GLY A 502 35.80 -23.02 8.13
C GLY A 502 35.64 -23.82 9.42
N HIS A 503 34.94 -23.27 10.42
CA HIS A 503 34.67 -23.97 11.69
C HIS A 503 33.43 -24.88 11.55
N TYR A 504 33.51 -25.87 10.68
CA TYR A 504 32.40 -26.70 10.27
C TYR A 504 31.70 -27.47 11.40
N ASP A 505 32.44 -27.90 12.42
CA ASP A 505 31.85 -28.62 13.56
C ASP A 505 30.91 -27.70 14.39
N ASN A 506 31.35 -26.47 14.59
CA ASN A 506 30.51 -25.45 15.25
C ASN A 506 29.28 -25.12 14.40
N MET A 507 29.48 -24.89 13.10
CA MET A 507 28.42 -24.63 12.15
C MET A 507 27.34 -25.73 12.17
N GLU A 508 27.77 -27.01 12.10
CA GLU A 508 26.85 -28.15 12.15
C GLU A 508 26.09 -28.21 13.46
N THR A 509 26.75 -27.98 14.60
CA THR A 509 26.11 -27.94 15.91
C THR A 509 25.01 -26.87 15.96
N LEU A 510 25.33 -25.69 15.46
CA LEU A 510 24.37 -24.56 15.40
C LEU A 510 23.21 -24.83 14.45
N LEU A 511 23.46 -25.40 13.26
CA LEU A 511 22.41 -25.73 12.31
C LEU A 511 21.47 -26.84 12.81
N ARG A 512 22.01 -27.84 13.53
CA ARG A 512 21.16 -28.83 14.21
C ARG A 512 20.29 -28.17 15.27
N LYS A 513 20.83 -27.24 16.06
CA LYS A 513 20.04 -26.45 16.99
C LYS A 513 18.92 -25.66 16.27
N VAL A 514 19.21 -25.06 15.12
CA VAL A 514 18.18 -24.38 14.28
C VAL A 514 17.07 -25.37 13.88
N ILE A 515 17.43 -26.58 13.47
CA ILE A 515 16.48 -27.63 13.11
C ILE A 515 15.62 -28.03 14.32
N ASP A 516 16.24 -28.24 15.48
CA ASP A 516 15.53 -28.65 16.71
C ASP A 516 14.55 -27.56 17.19
N LEU A 517 14.96 -26.30 17.12
CA LEU A 517 14.11 -25.15 17.50
C LEU A 517 12.96 -24.92 16.51
N ARG A 518 13.14 -25.24 15.23
CA ARG A 518 12.15 -25.00 14.16
C ARG A 518 12.08 -26.17 13.16
N PRO A 519 11.64 -27.34 13.57
CA PRO A 519 11.64 -28.54 12.72
C PRO A 519 10.67 -28.45 11.53
N GLY A 520 9.74 -27.50 11.55
CA GLY A 520 8.83 -27.21 10.43
C GLY A 520 9.36 -26.19 9.42
N GLN A 521 10.58 -25.68 9.58
CA GLN A 521 11.18 -24.71 8.66
C GLN A 521 12.31 -25.34 7.85
N ALA A 522 12.33 -25.08 6.54
CA ALA A 522 13.28 -25.67 5.61
C ALA A 522 14.71 -25.17 5.75
N ILE A 523 14.91 -23.96 6.32
CA ILE A 523 16.17 -23.22 6.27
C ILE A 523 17.33 -23.97 6.92
N GLY A 524 17.15 -24.56 8.11
CA GLY A 524 18.21 -25.31 8.81
C GLY A 524 18.60 -26.58 8.07
N TYR A 525 17.60 -27.32 7.56
CA TYR A 525 17.84 -28.52 6.75
C TYR A 525 18.56 -28.19 5.46
N ASN A 526 18.16 -27.13 4.76
CA ASN A 526 18.79 -26.71 3.51
C ASN A 526 20.25 -26.29 3.73
N ALA A 527 20.50 -25.44 4.73
CA ALA A 527 21.87 -24.95 5.00
C ALA A 527 22.82 -26.10 5.38
N LEU A 528 22.39 -26.98 6.29
CA LEU A 528 23.22 -28.11 6.68
C LEU A 528 23.45 -29.10 5.52
N GLY A 529 22.36 -29.42 4.80
CA GLY A 529 22.45 -30.35 3.65
C GLY A 529 23.30 -29.79 2.52
N TYR A 530 23.19 -28.50 2.21
CA TYR A 530 24.01 -27.86 1.18
C TYR A 530 25.49 -27.83 1.59
N SER A 531 25.83 -27.42 2.82
CA SER A 531 27.21 -27.39 3.31
C SER A 531 27.86 -28.76 3.27
N LEU A 532 27.15 -29.82 3.67
CA LEU A 532 27.63 -31.19 3.57
C LEU A 532 27.85 -31.62 2.10
N ALA A 533 26.91 -31.28 1.20
CA ALA A 533 27.01 -31.60 -0.22
C ALA A 533 28.18 -30.89 -0.90
N ASP A 534 28.34 -29.60 -0.65
CA ASP A 534 29.41 -28.80 -1.26
C ASP A 534 30.80 -29.31 -0.86
N ARG A 535 30.99 -29.63 0.41
CA ARG A 535 32.19 -30.23 0.92
C ARG A 535 32.36 -31.72 0.55
N SER A 536 31.36 -32.34 -0.09
CA SER A 536 31.33 -33.77 -0.43
C SER A 536 31.51 -34.71 0.78
N VAL A 537 30.98 -34.34 1.93
CA VAL A 537 31.02 -35.15 3.14
C VAL A 537 29.62 -35.64 3.49
N ARG A 538 29.51 -36.90 3.94
CA ARG A 538 28.22 -37.51 4.37
C ARG A 538 27.07 -37.24 3.37
N LEU A 539 27.32 -37.45 2.07
CA LEU A 539 26.39 -37.12 0.97
C LEU A 539 25.03 -37.80 1.10
N GLN A 540 24.92 -38.94 1.79
CA GLN A 540 23.63 -39.58 2.06
C GLN A 540 22.81 -38.74 3.04
N GLU A 541 23.42 -38.33 4.16
CA GLU A 541 22.76 -37.43 5.13
C GLU A 541 22.41 -36.09 4.48
N ALA A 542 23.30 -35.53 3.67
CA ALA A 542 23.04 -34.29 2.93
C ALA A 542 21.78 -34.39 2.06
N GLN A 543 21.62 -35.51 1.35
CA GLN A 543 20.44 -35.72 0.52
C GLN A 543 19.14 -35.83 1.36
N GLU A 544 19.18 -36.59 2.46
CA GLU A 544 18.03 -36.76 3.36
C GLU A 544 17.58 -35.41 3.94
N LEU A 545 18.53 -34.56 4.35
CA LEU A 545 18.26 -33.20 4.83
C LEU A 545 17.62 -32.33 3.73
N LEU A 546 18.17 -32.38 2.50
CA LEU A 546 17.67 -31.59 1.39
C LEU A 546 16.30 -32.08 0.87
N GLU A 547 16.05 -33.38 0.88
CA GLU A 547 14.72 -33.93 0.59
C GLU A 547 13.70 -33.48 1.65
N LYS A 548 14.12 -33.43 2.93
CA LYS A 548 13.27 -32.85 3.99
C LYS A 548 13.03 -31.38 3.76
N ALA A 549 14.05 -30.60 3.38
CA ALA A 549 13.89 -29.18 3.06
C ALA A 549 12.90 -28.95 1.91
N VAL A 550 13.02 -29.74 0.80
CA VAL A 550 12.06 -29.69 -0.32
C VAL A 550 10.65 -30.06 0.14
N SER A 551 10.48 -31.06 1.01
CA SER A 551 9.16 -31.43 1.53
C SER A 551 8.48 -30.30 2.33
N LEU A 552 9.26 -29.43 2.97
CA LEU A 552 8.79 -28.28 3.74
C LEU A 552 8.55 -27.03 2.88
N ALA A 553 9.28 -26.91 1.76
CA ALA A 553 9.16 -25.79 0.83
C ALA A 553 9.33 -26.27 -0.63
N PRO A 554 8.34 -26.95 -1.21
CA PRO A 554 8.45 -27.64 -2.50
C PRO A 554 8.62 -26.69 -3.70
N ASP A 555 8.15 -25.45 -3.57
CA ASP A 555 8.21 -24.44 -4.65
C ASP A 555 9.42 -23.50 -4.53
N ASP A 556 10.35 -23.77 -3.60
CA ASP A 556 11.53 -22.91 -3.42
C ASP A 556 12.66 -23.34 -4.38
N PRO A 557 13.01 -22.51 -5.37
CA PRO A 557 14.02 -22.86 -6.37
C PRO A 557 15.45 -22.95 -5.78
N TYR A 558 15.75 -22.27 -4.67
CA TYR A 558 17.06 -22.34 -4.03
C TYR A 558 17.25 -23.66 -3.27
N ILE A 559 16.17 -24.16 -2.68
CA ILE A 559 16.21 -25.48 -2.04
C ILE A 559 16.25 -26.57 -3.10
N ALA A 560 15.55 -26.38 -4.23
CA ALA A 560 15.64 -27.30 -5.36
C ALA A 560 17.07 -27.31 -5.96
N ASP A 561 17.74 -26.16 -6.06
CA ASP A 561 19.14 -26.07 -6.50
C ASP A 561 20.05 -26.89 -5.57
N SER A 562 19.92 -26.72 -4.25
CA SER A 562 20.69 -27.49 -3.27
C SER A 562 20.47 -29.02 -3.42
N LEU A 563 19.22 -29.44 -3.66
CA LEU A 563 18.91 -30.86 -3.90
C LEU A 563 19.51 -31.34 -5.24
N GLY A 564 19.46 -30.53 -6.28
CA GLY A 564 20.12 -30.81 -7.54
C GLY A 564 21.65 -30.95 -7.37
N TRP A 565 22.26 -30.08 -6.57
CA TRP A 565 23.69 -30.10 -6.26
C TRP A 565 24.10 -31.37 -5.55
N VAL A 566 23.42 -31.82 -4.49
CA VAL A 566 23.75 -33.07 -3.80
C VAL A 566 23.59 -34.30 -4.69
N LYS A 567 22.58 -34.34 -5.57
CA LYS A 567 22.42 -35.42 -6.55
C LYS A 567 23.60 -35.46 -7.50
N TYR A 568 24.08 -34.32 -7.99
CA TYR A 568 25.31 -34.24 -8.78
C TYR A 568 26.53 -34.78 -8.01
N ARG A 569 26.73 -34.34 -6.78
CA ARG A 569 27.85 -34.80 -5.94
C ARG A 569 27.80 -36.30 -5.65
N ARG A 570 26.65 -36.92 -5.71
CA ARG A 570 26.44 -38.39 -5.61
C ARG A 570 26.54 -39.13 -6.95
N GLY A 571 26.73 -38.42 -8.07
CA GLY A 571 26.88 -39.00 -9.40
C GLY A 571 25.56 -39.18 -10.17
N ASP A 572 24.39 -38.74 -9.63
CA ASP A 572 23.11 -38.76 -10.33
C ASP A 572 23.02 -37.54 -11.29
N LEU A 573 23.77 -37.59 -12.39
CA LEU A 573 23.78 -36.51 -13.39
C LEU A 573 22.39 -36.25 -14.03
N PRO A 574 21.58 -37.29 -14.39
CA PRO A 574 20.27 -37.08 -14.98
C PRO A 574 19.31 -36.39 -14.00
N GLY A 575 19.24 -36.89 -12.75
CA GLY A 575 18.38 -36.32 -11.72
C GLY A 575 18.78 -34.90 -11.34
N ALA A 576 20.08 -34.62 -11.23
CA ALA A 576 20.59 -33.29 -10.99
C ALA A 576 20.22 -32.32 -12.11
N THR A 577 20.42 -32.73 -13.38
CA THR A 577 20.08 -31.90 -14.54
C THR A 577 18.61 -31.52 -14.58
N ASP A 578 17.69 -32.46 -14.29
CA ASP A 578 16.24 -32.22 -14.32
C ASP A 578 15.83 -31.19 -13.26
N ILE A 579 16.32 -31.37 -12.04
CA ILE A 579 16.01 -30.47 -10.92
C ILE A 579 16.59 -29.08 -11.14
N LEU A 580 17.86 -28.98 -11.50
CA LEU A 580 18.55 -27.70 -11.70
C LEU A 580 17.97 -26.91 -12.90
N ARG A 581 17.54 -27.58 -13.97
CA ARG A 581 16.83 -26.91 -15.08
C ARG A 581 15.51 -26.28 -14.61
N LYS A 582 14.76 -26.97 -13.76
CA LYS A 582 13.51 -26.43 -13.18
C LYS A 582 13.80 -25.26 -12.24
N ALA A 583 14.81 -25.39 -11.39
CA ALA A 583 15.23 -24.30 -10.47
C ALA A 583 15.68 -23.05 -11.27
N TRP A 584 16.49 -23.25 -12.32
CA TRP A 584 16.93 -22.19 -13.21
C TRP A 584 15.78 -21.49 -13.94
N ALA A 585 14.82 -22.26 -14.44
CA ALA A 585 13.64 -21.70 -15.12
C ALA A 585 12.72 -20.92 -14.17
N ALA A 586 12.61 -21.34 -12.91
CA ALA A 586 11.79 -20.69 -11.90
C ALA A 586 12.45 -19.41 -11.34
N ALA A 587 13.77 -19.44 -11.14
CA ALA A 587 14.53 -18.31 -10.60
C ALA A 587 15.94 -18.27 -11.23
N PRO A 588 16.13 -17.58 -12.36
CA PRO A 588 17.45 -17.41 -12.95
C PRO A 588 18.37 -16.61 -12.02
N GLN A 589 19.36 -17.27 -11.43
CA GLN A 589 20.38 -16.70 -10.55
C GLN A 589 21.76 -17.20 -10.96
N ALA A 590 22.80 -16.37 -10.79
CA ALA A 590 24.15 -16.72 -11.23
C ALA A 590 24.67 -18.03 -10.61
N GLU A 591 24.40 -18.26 -9.31
CA GLU A 591 24.77 -19.47 -8.59
C GLU A 591 24.04 -20.72 -9.13
N ILE A 592 22.72 -20.67 -9.33
CA ILE A 592 21.94 -21.78 -9.93
C ILE A 592 22.46 -22.08 -11.35
N GLY A 593 22.77 -21.02 -12.11
CA GLY A 593 23.38 -21.16 -13.44
C GLY A 593 24.78 -21.78 -13.40
N ALA A 594 25.57 -21.48 -12.37
CA ALA A 594 26.87 -22.11 -12.17
C ALA A 594 26.74 -23.62 -11.96
N HIS A 595 25.85 -24.05 -11.05
CA HIS A 595 25.57 -25.45 -10.74
C HIS A 595 25.01 -26.19 -11.97
N LEU A 596 23.99 -25.64 -12.63
CA LEU A 596 23.41 -26.26 -13.84
C LEU A 596 24.44 -26.40 -14.94
N GLY A 597 25.23 -25.37 -15.20
CA GLY A 597 26.28 -25.41 -16.22
C GLY A 597 27.36 -26.45 -15.90
N GLU A 598 27.78 -26.59 -14.64
CA GLU A 598 28.71 -27.62 -14.22
C GLU A 598 28.18 -29.04 -14.46
N VAL A 599 26.94 -29.29 -14.08
CA VAL A 599 26.29 -30.60 -14.29
C VAL A 599 26.11 -30.90 -15.78
N LEU A 600 25.74 -29.91 -16.60
CA LEU A 600 25.63 -30.07 -18.05
C LEU A 600 26.99 -30.37 -18.67
N TRP A 601 28.05 -29.69 -18.24
CA TRP A 601 29.40 -29.92 -18.73
C TRP A 601 29.86 -31.36 -18.44
N GLN A 602 29.66 -31.82 -17.19
CA GLN A 602 30.00 -33.19 -16.79
C GLN A 602 29.14 -34.25 -17.48
N SER A 603 27.93 -33.89 -17.91
CA SER A 603 27.05 -34.72 -18.72
C SER A 603 27.42 -34.75 -20.21
N GLY A 604 28.55 -34.12 -20.62
CA GLY A 604 28.98 -34.00 -22.02
C GLY A 604 28.24 -32.95 -22.86
N LYS A 605 27.33 -32.18 -22.28
CA LYS A 605 26.53 -31.13 -22.95
C LYS A 605 27.23 -29.77 -22.85
N GLN A 606 28.46 -29.68 -23.37
CA GLN A 606 29.32 -28.52 -23.16
C GLN A 606 28.79 -27.23 -23.76
N ASP A 607 28.08 -27.29 -24.87
CA ASP A 607 27.49 -26.11 -25.53
C ASP A 607 26.31 -25.55 -24.71
N ASP A 608 25.43 -26.42 -24.19
CA ASP A 608 24.38 -26.02 -23.25
C ASP A 608 24.98 -25.37 -22.00
N ALA A 609 26.06 -25.94 -21.45
CA ALA A 609 26.76 -25.40 -20.28
C ALA A 609 27.29 -23.97 -20.53
N ARG A 610 27.96 -23.75 -21.67
CA ARG A 610 28.45 -22.43 -22.05
C ARG A 610 27.33 -21.41 -22.22
N GLN A 611 26.20 -21.84 -22.78
CA GLN A 611 25.03 -20.97 -22.92
C GLN A 611 24.49 -20.56 -21.54
N VAL A 612 24.26 -21.51 -20.63
CA VAL A 612 23.78 -21.23 -19.27
C VAL A 612 24.74 -20.31 -18.52
N TRP A 613 26.04 -20.58 -18.55
CA TRP A 613 27.05 -19.72 -17.90
C TRP A 613 27.10 -18.30 -18.51
N THR A 614 26.89 -18.18 -19.83
CA THR A 614 26.79 -16.86 -20.48
C THR A 614 25.56 -16.09 -20.00
N GLU A 615 24.41 -16.75 -19.87
CA GLU A 615 23.19 -16.15 -19.35
C GLU A 615 23.34 -15.78 -17.86
N ALA A 616 23.91 -16.68 -17.05
CA ALA A 616 24.22 -16.45 -15.64
C ALA A 616 25.14 -15.24 -15.42
N SER A 617 26.16 -15.09 -16.28
CA SER A 617 27.11 -13.96 -16.24
C SER A 617 26.45 -12.61 -16.55
N LYS A 618 25.36 -12.60 -17.32
CA LYS A 618 24.58 -11.37 -17.55
C LYS A 618 23.76 -10.95 -16.32
N LEU A 619 23.41 -11.91 -15.46
CA LEU A 619 22.66 -11.66 -14.23
C LEU A 619 23.56 -11.10 -13.12
N ASP A 620 24.67 -11.80 -12.81
CA ASP A 620 25.72 -11.33 -11.91
C ASP A 620 27.07 -11.93 -12.29
N VAL A 621 27.91 -11.14 -12.93
CA VAL A 621 29.26 -11.52 -13.36
C VAL A 621 30.24 -11.60 -12.17
N ASN A 622 29.90 -10.99 -11.02
CA ASN A 622 30.73 -10.98 -9.83
C ASN A 622 30.38 -12.11 -8.84
N ASP A 623 29.36 -12.92 -9.17
CA ASP A 623 29.02 -14.08 -8.36
C ASP A 623 30.25 -15.01 -8.19
N THR A 624 30.55 -15.35 -6.94
CA THR A 624 31.77 -16.12 -6.59
C THR A 624 31.69 -17.56 -7.07
N THR A 625 30.53 -18.20 -6.91
CA THR A 625 30.29 -19.59 -7.33
C THR A 625 30.45 -19.74 -8.84
N LEU A 626 29.85 -18.81 -9.60
CA LEU A 626 29.96 -18.79 -11.06
C LEU A 626 31.40 -18.57 -11.52
N ARG A 627 32.11 -17.60 -10.95
CA ARG A 627 33.48 -17.28 -11.32
C ARG A 627 34.46 -18.44 -11.01
N ASP A 628 34.28 -19.06 -9.88
CA ASP A 628 35.14 -20.19 -9.46
C ASP A 628 34.83 -21.43 -10.32
N THR A 629 33.58 -21.65 -10.68
CA THR A 629 33.18 -22.68 -11.63
C THR A 629 33.79 -22.44 -13.00
N LEU A 630 33.64 -21.23 -13.59
CA LEU A 630 34.25 -20.91 -14.87
C LEU A 630 35.75 -21.11 -14.89
N ARG A 631 36.47 -20.72 -13.83
CA ARG A 631 37.93 -20.96 -13.69
C ARG A 631 38.26 -22.45 -13.67
N ARG A 632 37.53 -23.26 -12.87
CA ARG A 632 37.75 -24.71 -12.78
C ARG A 632 37.61 -25.41 -14.13
N PHE A 633 36.69 -24.93 -14.98
CA PHE A 633 36.45 -25.51 -16.30
C PHE A 633 37.18 -24.78 -17.45
N GLY A 634 38.13 -23.89 -17.12
CA GLY A 634 38.95 -23.19 -18.11
C GLY A 634 38.13 -22.29 -19.05
N GLN A 635 36.95 -21.84 -18.61
CA GLN A 635 36.10 -20.97 -19.39
C GLN A 635 36.45 -19.50 -19.13
N PRO A 636 36.32 -18.62 -20.15
CA PRO A 636 36.60 -17.20 -19.95
C PRO A 636 35.59 -16.61 -18.95
N VAL A 637 36.11 -16.00 -17.90
CA VAL A 637 35.30 -15.16 -17.01
C VAL A 637 35.00 -13.88 -17.79
N PRO A 638 33.74 -13.58 -18.10
CA PRO A 638 33.42 -12.39 -18.88
C PRO A 638 33.95 -11.14 -18.15
N ASN A 639 34.81 -10.37 -18.82
CA ASN A 639 35.14 -9.03 -18.36
C ASN A 639 33.88 -8.20 -18.48
N VAL A 640 33.33 -7.72 -17.37
CA VAL A 640 32.42 -6.58 -17.42
C VAL A 640 33.26 -5.45 -17.97
N PRO A 641 32.87 -4.81 -19.09
CA PRO A 641 33.40 -3.49 -19.33
C PRO A 641 33.02 -2.68 -18.08
N VAL A 642 34.00 -2.24 -17.31
CA VAL A 642 33.81 -1.12 -16.39
C VAL A 642 33.24 -0.05 -17.31
N SER A 643 31.92 0.17 -17.23
CA SER A 643 31.29 1.28 -17.94
C SER A 643 32.12 2.48 -17.55
N ALA A 644 32.92 2.94 -18.51
CA ALA A 644 33.69 4.14 -18.35
C ALA A 644 32.69 5.25 -18.01
N ASN A 645 32.93 5.87 -16.85
CA ASN A 645 32.48 7.15 -16.36
C ASN A 645 30.99 7.50 -16.40
#